data_d18980298b37f47c883432fe844da34a
#
_entry.id   d18980298b37f47c883432fe844da34a
#
_cell.length_a   1.000
_cell.length_b   1.000
_cell.length_c   1.000
_cell.angle_alpha   90.00
_cell.angle_beta   90.00
_cell.angle_gamma   90.00
#
_symmetry.space_group_name_H-M   'P 1'
#
loop_
_entity.id
_entity.type
_entity.pdbx_description
1 polymer ?
#
loop_
_entity_poly.entity_id
_entity_poly.type
_entity_poly.pdbx_seq_one_letter_code
_entity_poly.pdbx_strand_id
1 'polypeptide(L)'
;IQLPNKKNLLIQWQKRLNSFSKNGLNSFVGYYQNQFVGIITFDKQSLNGEIFYNNQTYTINTSSQGFITIENVKQAPCGAETTSKNSQISSRSLFAKDQILQPEPHNLLYPNSIIHTDGVFRIYRLALPVDYSYFGARSHFNNSVEAVKKFWSNTETALNELYTNDVGIRFEVINDDALIFKTQKEALFNYQKSEQITTYGTIEFNKRYDKTKYDLAVIITVFREKYNGVAAAYSAYEEHTKANATARPVASTIAHEIGHMFGAEHTFSNRIGSYTEKTEVGSGQSIMSYGSPRDFFSLTSLHTIRKVLGNSLAYYTDRERTHKEGKQVEGYSNIVFGVKSNNKPPKIQTAKLKKEYTIPASSFFQFYIEASDQENDRITYMAHPADRDFYGEGNARFLTYKGNENNCIRYQEEWVESERNTFVSAEYTTRTPEIINYYKPGSFSFWLAAADHNPKDPNHLVKYDVFETKLNIVQGTPFVMKDFDNGDYSRNRTYKAGEKLTLHWDVDKNIFGEDSKVRILLSDDSGKSYKYVIKDNVPNNGSCEITMPNVSIGTTRGHFGKQKGQGIIKIEVIDGLAYALSCLSPYKQGGFMVEKDQKLAEPLKFIPNTLPKDITLQDNANIPQAILPQTTGGCSTPNITYKDVTNTEKYAPNVAIERTFTAEDTCGNKTTHTQIILILKEAIKPLTFIESTLPQKEITVHCTKLIPLPTQVKTTGGLSKPTLSNEDIISDRKCENTYTIKRIYKAQDNRETITYEQTIHVVDDILPNFIGELPKDTTIFEDEKIPTPVQLNASDNCDENVSVSFNQEIVQKNGKTTQYLYKWTASDKCNNTISHTQTITIKEKPPVVKPNPPIEKPKDDHTKPNTGNQNTEPNNNATPPTPPKIQDNKGENISEVIIYNGISLENNDRNYFKVENTDENTPISIRIFNEMGLEV
;
A
#
# COMPACT_ATOMS: atom_id res chain seq x y z
N ILE A 1 18.04 -11.36 -7.83
CA ILE A 1 17.38 -12.25 -8.82
C ILE A 1 17.92 -11.95 -10.19
N GLN A 2 18.30 -12.98 -10.93
CA GLN A 2 18.69 -12.88 -12.33
C GLN A 2 17.50 -13.22 -13.22
N LEU A 3 17.10 -12.28 -14.07
CA LEU A 3 16.01 -12.50 -15.02
C LEU A 3 16.52 -13.26 -16.27
N PRO A 4 15.63 -13.91 -17.07
CA PRO A 4 16.01 -14.62 -18.29
C PRO A 4 16.78 -13.79 -19.32
N ASN A 5 16.65 -12.46 -19.29
CA ASN A 5 17.42 -11.53 -20.12
C ASN A 5 18.83 -11.20 -19.55
N LYS A 6 19.34 -12.00 -18.62
CA LYS A 6 20.65 -11.86 -17.94
C LYS A 6 20.80 -10.59 -17.08
N LYS A 7 19.70 -9.91 -16.71
CA LYS A 7 19.75 -8.75 -15.82
C LYS A 7 19.62 -9.18 -14.37
N ASN A 8 20.56 -8.74 -13.53
CA ASN A 8 20.51 -8.94 -12.09
C ASN A 8 19.72 -7.82 -11.42
N LEU A 9 18.70 -8.17 -10.62
CA LEU A 9 17.93 -7.24 -9.80
C LEU A 9 18.23 -7.48 -8.32
N LEU A 10 18.63 -6.43 -7.63
CA LEU A 10 18.72 -6.43 -6.17
C LEU A 10 17.36 -5.96 -5.62
N ILE A 11 16.53 -6.88 -5.19
CA ILE A 11 15.17 -6.62 -4.70
C ILE A 11 15.19 -6.64 -3.18
N GLN A 12 14.62 -5.61 -2.55
CA GLN A 12 14.36 -5.59 -1.12
C GLN A 12 13.01 -6.28 -0.85
N TRP A 13 13.01 -7.28 0.02
CA TRP A 13 11.82 -8.06 0.34
C TRP A 13 11.28 -7.72 1.71
N GLN A 14 9.98 -7.43 1.78
CA GLN A 14 9.27 -7.14 3.02
C GLN A 14 8.20 -8.20 3.25
N LYS A 15 8.20 -8.81 4.44
CA LYS A 15 7.20 -9.81 4.80
C LYS A 15 5.81 -9.17 4.88
N ARG A 16 4.80 -9.89 4.37
CA ARG A 16 3.39 -9.54 4.50
C ARG A 16 2.64 -10.68 5.16
N LEU A 17 1.81 -10.34 6.14
CA LEU A 17 0.87 -11.29 6.71
C LEU A 17 -0.39 -11.30 5.84
N ASN A 18 -0.91 -12.49 5.58
CA ASN A 18 -2.13 -12.73 4.83
C ASN A 18 -2.93 -13.90 5.43
N SER A 19 -4.07 -14.26 4.85
CA SER A 19 -4.95 -15.34 5.32
C SER A 19 -4.25 -16.70 5.42
N PHE A 20 -3.17 -16.91 4.67
CA PHE A 20 -2.42 -18.16 4.61
C PHE A 20 -1.23 -18.23 5.56
N SER A 21 -0.86 -17.14 6.21
CA SER A 21 0.31 -17.09 7.10
C SER A 21 0.19 -18.06 8.27
N LYS A 22 -1.02 -18.28 8.79
CA LYS A 22 -1.30 -19.26 9.85
C LYS A 22 -1.08 -20.72 9.39
N ASN A 23 -1.07 -20.97 8.10
CA ASN A 23 -0.91 -22.29 7.50
C ASN A 23 0.54 -22.57 7.05
N GLY A 24 1.48 -21.76 7.53
CA GLY A 24 2.92 -21.92 7.25
C GLY A 24 3.39 -21.35 5.91
N LEU A 25 2.54 -20.64 5.16
CA LEU A 25 2.95 -19.91 3.97
C LEU A 25 3.50 -18.53 4.36
N ASN A 26 4.68 -18.20 3.85
CA ASN A 26 5.31 -16.91 4.07
C ASN A 26 5.33 -16.12 2.78
N SER A 27 4.67 -14.96 2.77
CA SER A 27 4.58 -14.07 1.61
C SER A 27 5.42 -12.81 1.82
N PHE A 28 6.07 -12.37 0.74
CA PHE A 28 6.94 -11.20 0.73
C PHE A 28 6.64 -10.35 -0.50
N VAL A 29 6.66 -9.05 -0.31
CA VAL A 29 6.59 -8.05 -1.36
C VAL A 29 7.99 -7.53 -1.63
N GLY A 30 8.36 -7.47 -2.89
CA GLY A 30 9.67 -7.04 -3.36
C GLY A 30 9.66 -5.62 -3.92
N TYR A 31 10.66 -4.84 -3.53
CA TYR A 31 10.86 -3.48 -4.03
C TYR A 31 12.24 -3.34 -4.68
N TYR A 32 12.27 -2.71 -5.83
CA TYR A 32 13.51 -2.31 -6.50
C TYR A 32 13.49 -0.81 -6.69
N GLN A 33 14.46 -0.09 -6.13
CA GLN A 33 14.49 1.38 -6.14
C GLN A 33 13.18 2.01 -5.62
N ASN A 34 12.65 1.48 -4.52
CA ASN A 34 11.39 1.86 -3.87
C ASN A 34 10.11 1.65 -4.72
N GLN A 35 10.22 0.98 -5.87
CA GLN A 35 9.05 0.58 -6.66
C GLN A 35 8.70 -0.87 -6.39
N PHE A 36 7.42 -1.18 -6.26
CA PHE A 36 6.92 -2.54 -6.19
C PHE A 36 7.28 -3.30 -7.46
N VAL A 37 7.99 -4.41 -7.32
CA VAL A 37 8.47 -5.19 -8.46
C VAL A 37 8.14 -6.67 -8.37
N GLY A 38 7.49 -7.13 -7.32
CA GLY A 38 7.11 -8.53 -7.29
C GLY A 38 6.69 -9.06 -5.93
N ILE A 39 6.25 -10.29 -5.95
CA ILE A 39 5.78 -11.03 -4.79
C ILE A 39 6.34 -12.43 -4.84
N ILE A 40 6.72 -12.94 -3.69
CA ILE A 40 7.07 -14.36 -3.52
C ILE A 40 6.34 -14.94 -2.31
N THR A 41 5.88 -16.17 -2.46
CA THR A 41 5.36 -16.97 -1.33
C THR A 41 6.09 -18.31 -1.30
N PHE A 42 6.52 -18.72 -0.15
CA PHE A 42 7.19 -19.99 0.04
C PHE A 42 6.71 -20.74 1.29
N ASP A 43 6.87 -22.03 1.26
CA ASP A 43 6.81 -22.94 2.41
C ASP A 43 8.18 -23.63 2.58
N LYS A 44 8.21 -24.72 3.36
CA LYS A 44 9.44 -25.47 3.61
C LYS A 44 10.05 -26.15 2.37
N GLN A 45 9.32 -26.28 1.27
CA GLN A 45 9.71 -27.13 0.14
C GLN A 45 9.76 -26.41 -1.20
N SER A 46 9.05 -25.29 -1.37
CA SER A 46 8.94 -24.65 -2.66
C SER A 46 8.58 -23.17 -2.57
N LEU A 47 8.94 -22.44 -3.61
CA LEU A 47 8.72 -21.02 -3.78
C LEU A 47 7.92 -20.77 -5.05
N ASN A 48 6.95 -19.86 -4.97
CA ASN A 48 6.21 -19.33 -6.11
C ASN A 48 6.20 -17.80 -6.04
N GLY A 49 6.12 -17.13 -7.17
CA GLY A 49 6.02 -15.68 -7.18
C GLY A 49 5.90 -15.10 -8.57
N GLU A 50 5.79 -13.78 -8.59
CA GLU A 50 5.73 -12.96 -9.80
C GLU A 50 6.69 -11.79 -9.65
N ILE A 51 7.40 -11.44 -10.73
CA ILE A 51 8.22 -10.24 -10.81
C ILE A 51 7.75 -9.40 -11.98
N PHE A 52 7.58 -8.12 -11.74
CA PHE A 52 7.18 -7.09 -12.71
C PHE A 52 8.37 -6.19 -12.98
N TYR A 53 8.99 -6.32 -14.13
CA TYR A 53 10.17 -5.52 -14.45
C TYR A 53 10.26 -5.23 -15.94
N ASN A 54 10.54 -3.97 -16.29
CA ASN A 54 10.66 -3.51 -17.69
C ASN A 54 9.51 -4.00 -18.58
N ASN A 55 8.29 -3.71 -18.18
CA ASN A 55 7.08 -4.06 -18.92
C ASN A 55 6.89 -5.57 -19.16
N GLN A 56 7.50 -6.40 -18.35
CA GLN A 56 7.39 -7.85 -18.41
C GLN A 56 7.00 -8.41 -17.06
N THR A 57 6.16 -9.42 -17.09
CA THR A 57 5.84 -10.23 -15.91
C THR A 57 6.59 -11.54 -16.01
N TYR A 58 7.28 -11.89 -14.96
CA TYR A 58 8.01 -13.15 -14.82
C TYR A 58 7.37 -13.96 -13.71
N THR A 59 7.04 -15.21 -13.97
CA THR A 59 6.65 -16.15 -12.92
C THR A 59 7.87 -16.86 -12.35
N ILE A 60 7.87 -17.03 -11.05
CA ILE A 60 8.87 -17.80 -10.33
C ILE A 60 8.22 -19.04 -9.78
N ASN A 61 8.74 -20.22 -10.11
CA ASN A 61 8.19 -21.48 -9.63
C ASN A 61 9.32 -22.43 -9.23
N THR A 62 9.05 -23.27 -8.22
CA THR A 62 9.93 -24.40 -7.92
C THR A 62 9.50 -25.61 -8.76
N SER A 63 10.43 -26.15 -9.55
CA SER A 63 10.20 -27.35 -10.32
C SER A 63 10.03 -28.58 -9.43
N SER A 64 9.52 -29.68 -9.99
CA SER A 64 9.41 -30.97 -9.30
C SER A 64 10.74 -31.55 -8.83
N GLN A 65 11.86 -31.04 -9.37
CA GLN A 65 13.22 -31.39 -8.98
C GLN A 65 13.84 -30.45 -7.96
N GLY A 66 13.07 -29.45 -7.47
CA GLY A 66 13.54 -28.47 -6.48
C GLY A 66 14.25 -27.24 -7.06
N PHE A 67 14.39 -27.12 -8.39
CA PHE A 67 15.00 -25.96 -9.02
C PHE A 67 14.02 -24.79 -9.15
N ILE A 68 14.50 -23.57 -8.95
CA ILE A 68 13.71 -22.38 -9.18
C ILE A 68 13.79 -22.01 -10.66
N THR A 69 12.65 -21.92 -11.31
CA THR A 69 12.52 -21.48 -12.70
C THR A 69 11.91 -20.08 -12.73
N ILE A 70 12.42 -19.22 -13.62
CA ILE A 70 11.90 -17.89 -13.88
C ILE A 70 11.52 -17.81 -15.34
N GLU A 71 10.23 -17.66 -15.62
CA GLU A 71 9.69 -17.66 -16.97
C GLU A 71 9.01 -16.32 -17.29
N ASN A 72 9.21 -15.84 -18.52
CA ASN A 72 8.50 -14.66 -19.00
C ASN A 72 7.07 -15.01 -19.40
N VAL A 73 6.09 -14.32 -18.79
CA VAL A 73 4.68 -14.50 -19.13
C VAL A 73 4.32 -13.59 -20.30
N LYS A 74 3.96 -14.17 -21.42
CA LYS A 74 3.38 -13.40 -22.55
C LYS A 74 2.00 -12.89 -22.16
N GLN A 75 1.86 -11.57 -22.11
CA GLN A 75 0.57 -10.95 -21.83
C GLN A 75 -0.30 -10.92 -23.10
N ALA A 76 -1.59 -11.20 -22.93
CA ALA A 76 -2.63 -11.00 -23.93
C ALA A 76 -3.60 -9.91 -23.41
N PRO A 77 -4.37 -9.24 -24.30
CA PRO A 77 -5.32 -8.23 -23.88
C PRO A 77 -6.45 -8.79 -23.01
N CYS A 78 -7.14 -7.93 -22.30
CA CYS A 78 -8.39 -8.22 -21.61
C CYS A 78 -9.54 -8.28 -22.64
N GLY A 79 -10.54 -9.11 -22.36
CA GLY A 79 -11.72 -9.26 -23.23
C GLY A 79 -12.89 -8.32 -22.90
N ALA A 80 -12.78 -7.47 -21.90
CA ALA A 80 -13.87 -6.62 -21.43
C ALA A 80 -14.44 -5.68 -22.52
N GLU A 81 -13.62 -5.26 -23.48
CA GLU A 81 -14.06 -4.42 -24.60
C GLU A 81 -15.10 -5.07 -25.51
N THR A 82 -15.03 -6.36 -25.71
CA THR A 82 -15.97 -7.09 -26.57
C THR A 82 -17.29 -7.36 -25.86
N THR A 83 -17.26 -7.54 -24.56
CA THR A 83 -18.46 -7.77 -23.74
C THR A 83 -19.25 -6.48 -23.49
N SER A 84 -18.57 -5.31 -23.43
CA SER A 84 -19.24 -4.03 -23.21
C SER A 84 -20.22 -3.66 -24.33
N LYS A 85 -19.95 -4.07 -25.58
CA LYS A 85 -20.90 -3.84 -26.69
C LYS A 85 -22.17 -4.69 -26.61
N ASN A 86 -22.10 -5.88 -26.04
CA ASN A 86 -23.24 -6.79 -25.93
C ASN A 86 -23.87 -6.76 -24.51
N SER A 87 -23.09 -6.55 -23.46
CA SER A 87 -23.59 -6.41 -22.09
C SER A 87 -24.25 -5.07 -21.82
N GLN A 88 -24.05 -4.07 -22.69
CA GLN A 88 -24.83 -2.82 -22.63
C GLN A 88 -26.35 -3.06 -22.71
N ILE A 89 -26.80 -4.17 -23.23
CA ILE A 89 -28.24 -4.50 -23.31
C ILE A 89 -28.72 -5.13 -22.00
N SER A 90 -27.92 -5.93 -21.28
CA SER A 90 -28.35 -6.58 -20.04
C SER A 90 -28.06 -5.78 -18.78
N SER A 91 -26.90 -5.11 -18.70
CA SER A 91 -26.58 -4.26 -17.54
C SER A 91 -27.28 -2.90 -17.58
N ARG A 92 -27.49 -2.32 -18.79
CA ARG A 92 -28.29 -1.09 -18.93
C ARG A 92 -29.75 -1.28 -18.56
N SER A 93 -30.34 -2.46 -18.68
CA SER A 93 -31.73 -2.69 -18.26
C SER A 93 -31.90 -2.72 -16.74
N LEU A 94 -30.86 -3.03 -15.98
CA LEU A 94 -30.88 -3.04 -14.50
C LEU A 94 -30.56 -1.67 -13.90
N PHE A 95 -29.76 -0.85 -14.61
CA PHE A 95 -29.37 0.49 -14.15
C PHE A 95 -30.07 1.63 -14.90
N ALA A 96 -31.10 1.34 -15.72
CA ALA A 96 -31.79 2.30 -16.59
C ALA A 96 -32.69 3.30 -15.87
N LYS A 97 -32.69 3.34 -14.56
CA LYS A 97 -33.37 4.37 -13.81
C LYS A 97 -32.42 5.06 -12.85
N ASP A 98 -32.04 6.23 -13.29
CA ASP A 98 -31.52 7.36 -12.54
C ASP A 98 -30.03 7.48 -12.22
N GLN A 99 -29.41 8.36 -12.99
CA GLN A 99 -28.37 9.32 -12.63
C GLN A 99 -26.94 8.85 -12.26
N ILE A 100 -26.66 7.56 -12.05
CA ILE A 100 -25.34 7.18 -11.51
C ILE A 100 -24.33 6.81 -12.60
N LEU A 101 -24.76 6.40 -13.81
CA LEU A 101 -23.91 5.72 -14.81
C LEU A 101 -24.00 6.28 -16.23
N GLN A 102 -24.42 7.51 -16.39
CA GLN A 102 -24.15 8.20 -17.66
C GLN A 102 -22.66 8.52 -17.71
N PRO A 103 -21.96 8.26 -18.83
CA PRO A 103 -20.62 8.83 -19.02
C PRO A 103 -20.74 10.33 -18.80
N GLU A 104 -20.08 10.83 -17.80
CA GLU A 104 -20.12 12.24 -17.44
C GLU A 104 -19.60 13.06 -18.63
N PRO A 105 -20.28 14.14 -19.04
CA PRO A 105 -19.83 14.95 -20.15
C PRO A 105 -18.46 15.58 -19.88
N HIS A 106 -17.71 15.85 -20.92
CA HIS A 106 -16.30 16.27 -20.96
C HIS A 106 -15.87 17.44 -20.06
N ASN A 107 -16.78 18.11 -19.35
CA ASN A 107 -16.52 19.37 -18.64
C ASN A 107 -17.11 19.43 -17.22
N LEU A 108 -17.02 18.37 -16.45
CA LEU A 108 -17.43 18.46 -15.07
C LEU A 108 -16.28 18.94 -14.19
N LEU A 109 -16.31 20.23 -13.90
CA LEU A 109 -15.65 20.84 -12.76
C LEU A 109 -16.29 20.25 -11.49
N TYR A 110 -15.60 19.32 -10.84
CA TYR A 110 -16.07 18.77 -9.56
C TYR A 110 -15.63 19.67 -8.42
N PRO A 111 -16.55 20.26 -7.67
CA PRO A 111 -16.19 20.95 -6.45
C PRO A 111 -15.90 19.95 -5.34
N ASN A 112 -14.71 20.06 -4.76
CA ASN A 112 -14.30 19.66 -3.43
C ASN A 112 -14.25 18.18 -3.02
N SER A 113 -14.54 17.18 -3.86
CA SER A 113 -14.33 15.77 -3.49
C SER A 113 -14.24 14.86 -4.71
N ILE A 114 -13.21 15.08 -5.51
CA ILE A 114 -13.01 14.29 -6.75
C ILE A 114 -12.87 12.80 -6.43
N ILE A 115 -12.26 12.44 -5.30
CA ILE A 115 -12.15 11.05 -4.87
C ILE A 115 -12.92 10.85 -3.56
N HIS A 116 -14.20 10.60 -3.74
CA HIS A 116 -15.17 10.42 -2.66
C HIS A 116 -14.89 9.18 -1.80
N THR A 117 -15.22 9.25 -0.52
CA THR A 117 -15.30 8.11 0.38
C THR A 117 -16.43 8.30 1.38
N ASP A 118 -17.11 7.21 1.73
CA ASP A 118 -18.11 7.17 2.82
C ASP A 118 -17.46 6.95 4.20
N GLY A 119 -16.16 6.98 4.31
CA GLY A 119 -15.43 6.76 5.56
C GLY A 119 -15.33 5.30 5.99
N VAL A 120 -15.62 4.35 5.12
CA VAL A 120 -15.64 2.92 5.45
C VAL A 120 -14.55 2.17 4.69
N PHE A 121 -13.62 1.57 5.42
CA PHE A 121 -12.66 0.61 4.89
C PHE A 121 -13.34 -0.76 4.77
N ARG A 122 -13.37 -1.34 3.56
CA ARG A 122 -14.08 -2.60 3.30
C ARG A 122 -13.15 -3.78 3.17
N ILE A 123 -13.59 -4.93 3.69
CA ILE A 123 -12.85 -6.18 3.63
C ILE A 123 -13.71 -7.21 2.91
N TYR A 124 -13.22 -7.65 1.74
CA TYR A 124 -13.89 -8.62 0.87
C TYR A 124 -13.34 -10.01 1.07
N ARG A 125 -14.21 -11.00 1.32
CA ARG A 125 -13.87 -12.42 1.19
C ARG A 125 -13.84 -12.76 -0.29
N LEU A 126 -12.63 -12.96 -0.82
CA LEU A 126 -12.40 -13.24 -2.24
C LEU A 126 -12.29 -14.73 -2.49
N ALA A 127 -13.18 -15.29 -3.29
CA ALA A 127 -13.04 -16.64 -3.81
C ALA A 127 -12.28 -16.62 -5.14
N LEU A 128 -11.28 -17.48 -5.27
CA LEU A 128 -10.53 -17.72 -6.50
C LEU A 128 -10.68 -19.19 -6.91
N PRO A 129 -11.89 -19.61 -7.37
CA PRO A 129 -12.10 -20.98 -7.75
C PRO A 129 -11.22 -21.35 -8.94
N VAL A 130 -10.44 -22.41 -8.77
CA VAL A 130 -9.53 -22.94 -9.79
C VAL A 130 -10.21 -24.10 -10.52
N ASP A 131 -10.52 -23.88 -11.79
CA ASP A 131 -11.16 -24.88 -12.62
C ASP A 131 -10.17 -25.96 -13.09
N TYR A 132 -10.68 -27.13 -13.40
CA TYR A 132 -9.89 -28.28 -13.83
C TYR A 132 -8.93 -27.96 -14.99
N SER A 133 -9.33 -27.08 -15.89
CA SER A 133 -8.51 -26.62 -17.02
C SER A 133 -7.14 -26.05 -16.61
N TYR A 134 -7.03 -25.40 -15.45
CA TYR A 134 -5.76 -24.93 -14.89
C TYR A 134 -5.20 -25.88 -13.83
N PHE A 135 -6.07 -26.50 -13.01
CA PHE A 135 -5.63 -27.43 -11.98
C PHE A 135 -4.81 -28.59 -12.55
N GLY A 136 -5.32 -29.24 -13.63
CA GLY A 136 -4.65 -30.32 -14.30
C GLY A 136 -3.50 -29.96 -15.23
N ALA A 137 -3.35 -28.68 -15.57
CA ALA A 137 -2.33 -28.22 -16.51
C ALA A 137 -0.92 -28.31 -15.91
N ARG A 138 -0.01 -29.04 -16.58
CA ARG A 138 1.39 -29.22 -16.13
C ARG A 138 2.16 -27.88 -16.03
N SER A 139 1.84 -26.93 -16.89
CA SER A 139 2.45 -25.61 -16.90
C SER A 139 1.96 -24.67 -15.80
N HIS A 140 0.95 -25.06 -15.00
CA HIS A 140 0.35 -24.26 -13.97
C HIS A 140 0.37 -24.98 -12.62
N PHE A 141 -0.74 -25.64 -12.24
CA PHE A 141 -0.84 -26.26 -10.92
C PHE A 141 -0.48 -27.75 -10.88
N ASN A 142 -0.42 -28.41 -12.02
CA ASN A 142 0.02 -29.81 -12.15
C ASN A 142 -0.63 -30.76 -11.11
N ASN A 143 -1.93 -30.62 -10.90
CA ASN A 143 -2.72 -31.35 -9.89
C ASN A 143 -2.27 -31.13 -8.43
N SER A 144 -1.57 -30.04 -8.12
CA SER A 144 -1.11 -29.73 -6.76
C SER A 144 -2.03 -28.70 -6.09
N VAL A 145 -2.62 -29.11 -4.98
CA VAL A 145 -3.43 -28.26 -4.10
C VAL A 145 -2.53 -27.20 -3.44
N GLU A 146 -1.30 -27.59 -3.06
CA GLU A 146 -0.32 -26.69 -2.45
C GLU A 146 0.08 -25.58 -3.42
N ALA A 147 0.24 -25.89 -4.71
CA ALA A 147 0.53 -24.88 -5.73
C ALA A 147 -0.62 -23.87 -5.86
N VAL A 148 -1.87 -24.34 -5.79
CA VAL A 148 -3.05 -23.46 -5.77
C VAL A 148 -3.05 -22.58 -4.52
N LYS A 149 -2.78 -23.12 -3.34
CA LYS A 149 -2.73 -22.33 -2.09
C LYS A 149 -1.64 -21.28 -2.11
N LYS A 150 -0.49 -21.55 -2.71
CA LYS A 150 0.57 -20.53 -2.91
C LYS A 150 0.13 -19.45 -3.90
N PHE A 151 -0.50 -19.83 -5.00
CA PHE A 151 -1.09 -18.88 -5.93
C PHE A 151 -2.12 -17.98 -5.23
N TRP A 152 -3.02 -18.53 -4.41
CA TRP A 152 -3.97 -17.77 -3.62
C TRP A 152 -3.27 -16.79 -2.67
N SER A 153 -2.25 -17.25 -1.94
CA SER A 153 -1.46 -16.43 -1.03
C SER A 153 -0.73 -15.29 -1.75
N ASN A 154 -0.11 -15.57 -2.89
CA ASN A 154 0.52 -14.56 -3.74
C ASN A 154 -0.50 -13.53 -4.22
N THR A 155 -1.65 -13.99 -4.70
CA THR A 155 -2.70 -13.12 -5.24
C THR A 155 -3.26 -12.21 -4.14
N GLU A 156 -3.53 -12.75 -2.94
CA GLU A 156 -3.98 -11.93 -1.81
C GLU A 156 -2.98 -10.82 -1.49
N THR A 157 -1.69 -11.18 -1.40
CA THR A 157 -0.63 -10.22 -1.09
C THR A 157 -0.53 -9.14 -2.17
N ALA A 158 -0.59 -9.51 -3.46
CA ALA A 158 -0.53 -8.58 -4.58
C ALA A 158 -1.72 -7.61 -4.59
N LEU A 159 -2.92 -8.16 -4.47
CA LEU A 159 -4.14 -7.36 -4.45
C LEU A 159 -4.14 -6.36 -3.30
N ASN A 160 -3.70 -6.79 -2.12
CA ASN A 160 -3.68 -5.92 -0.95
C ASN A 160 -2.58 -4.85 -1.04
N GLU A 161 -1.45 -5.12 -1.71
CA GLU A 161 -0.46 -4.08 -1.98
C GLU A 161 -1.00 -2.98 -2.91
N LEU A 162 -1.89 -3.31 -3.84
CA LEU A 162 -2.52 -2.38 -4.77
C LEU A 162 -3.76 -1.71 -4.16
N TYR A 163 -4.75 -2.51 -3.82
CA TYR A 163 -6.08 -2.02 -3.45
C TYR A 163 -6.15 -1.37 -2.08
N THR A 164 -5.35 -1.82 -1.11
CA THR A 164 -5.31 -1.19 0.20
C THR A 164 -4.69 0.21 0.11
N ASN A 165 -3.59 0.33 -0.64
CA ASN A 165 -2.87 1.61 -0.74
C ASN A 165 -3.59 2.64 -1.62
N ASP A 166 -4.30 2.21 -2.67
CA ASP A 166 -4.91 3.13 -3.61
C ASP A 166 -6.41 3.30 -3.37
N VAL A 167 -7.14 2.19 -3.18
CA VAL A 167 -8.60 2.19 -3.09
C VAL A 167 -9.11 2.23 -1.64
N GLY A 168 -8.35 1.74 -0.68
CA GLY A 168 -8.77 1.60 0.72
C GLY A 168 -9.71 0.44 0.94
N ILE A 169 -9.48 -0.68 0.26
CA ILE A 169 -10.14 -1.96 0.50
C ILE A 169 -9.10 -3.07 0.65
N ARG A 170 -9.49 -4.16 1.30
CA ARG A 170 -8.65 -5.34 1.47
C ARG A 170 -9.39 -6.60 1.06
N PHE A 171 -8.64 -7.55 0.52
CA PHE A 171 -9.12 -8.88 0.21
C PHE A 171 -8.60 -9.90 1.22
N GLU A 172 -9.46 -10.79 1.67
CA GLU A 172 -9.14 -12.01 2.39
C GLU A 172 -9.47 -13.17 1.46
N VAL A 173 -8.44 -13.78 0.85
CA VAL A 173 -8.66 -14.89 -0.08
C VAL A 173 -9.06 -16.14 0.71
N ILE A 174 -10.12 -16.78 0.26
CA ILE A 174 -10.72 -17.93 0.93
C ILE A 174 -9.83 -19.16 0.72
N ASN A 175 -9.35 -19.73 1.83
CA ASN A 175 -8.56 -20.97 1.83
C ASN A 175 -9.49 -22.18 2.06
N ASP A 176 -10.21 -22.59 1.02
CA ASP A 176 -11.13 -23.73 1.05
C ASP A 176 -10.87 -24.62 -0.16
N ASP A 177 -10.50 -25.88 0.08
CA ASP A 177 -10.22 -26.88 -0.97
C ASP A 177 -11.44 -27.16 -1.86
N ALA A 178 -12.66 -26.84 -1.41
CA ALA A 178 -13.88 -26.91 -2.22
C ALA A 178 -13.88 -25.93 -3.41
N LEU A 179 -12.97 -24.93 -3.41
CA LEU A 179 -12.74 -24.03 -4.54
C LEU A 179 -11.84 -24.62 -5.63
N ILE A 180 -11.33 -25.84 -5.47
CA ILE A 180 -10.46 -26.52 -6.44
C ILE A 180 -11.23 -27.63 -7.14
N PHE A 181 -11.56 -27.43 -8.41
CA PHE A 181 -12.27 -28.41 -9.24
C PHE A 181 -11.27 -29.36 -9.89
N LYS A 182 -11.12 -30.55 -9.29
CA LYS A 182 -10.00 -31.47 -9.55
C LYS A 182 -10.21 -32.38 -10.77
N THR A 183 -11.42 -32.47 -11.25
CA THR A 183 -11.78 -33.36 -12.37
C THR A 183 -12.58 -32.64 -13.45
N GLN A 184 -12.55 -33.14 -14.69
CA GLN A 184 -13.32 -32.56 -15.78
C GLN A 184 -14.84 -32.61 -15.51
N LYS A 185 -15.31 -33.54 -14.70
CA LYS A 185 -16.73 -33.64 -14.32
C LYS A 185 -17.13 -32.52 -13.35
N GLU A 186 -16.20 -32.07 -12.56
CA GLU A 186 -16.41 -30.98 -11.61
C GLU A 186 -16.24 -29.62 -12.24
N ALA A 187 -15.65 -29.54 -13.43
CA ALA A 187 -15.35 -28.26 -14.08
C ALA A 187 -16.57 -27.32 -14.12
N LEU A 188 -16.33 -26.05 -13.75
CA LEU A 188 -17.35 -24.98 -13.79
C LEU A 188 -17.70 -24.62 -15.23
N PHE A 189 -16.65 -24.44 -16.04
CA PHE A 189 -16.75 -24.01 -17.43
C PHE A 189 -15.85 -24.88 -18.30
N ASN A 190 -16.46 -25.73 -19.08
CA ASN A 190 -15.72 -26.66 -19.96
C ASN A 190 -15.33 -25.90 -21.26
N TYR A 191 -14.28 -25.10 -21.24
CA TYR A 191 -13.75 -24.35 -22.38
C TYR A 191 -14.81 -23.50 -23.12
N GLN A 192 -15.59 -22.77 -22.34
CA GLN A 192 -16.68 -21.93 -22.85
C GLN A 192 -16.15 -20.59 -23.38
N LYS A 193 -17.03 -19.83 -24.03
CA LYS A 193 -16.75 -18.43 -24.36
C LYS A 193 -16.71 -17.58 -23.09
N SER A 194 -15.83 -16.59 -23.06
CA SER A 194 -15.73 -15.63 -21.95
C SER A 194 -17.04 -14.91 -21.65
N GLU A 195 -17.83 -14.59 -22.68
CA GLU A 195 -19.16 -14.00 -22.53
C GLU A 195 -20.11 -14.85 -21.68
N GLN A 196 -20.02 -16.18 -21.75
CA GLN A 196 -20.83 -17.06 -20.90
C GLN A 196 -20.43 -16.99 -19.44
N ILE A 197 -19.12 -16.79 -19.15
CA ILE A 197 -18.62 -16.66 -17.79
C ILE A 197 -19.03 -15.32 -17.20
N THR A 198 -18.93 -14.23 -17.95
CA THR A 198 -19.35 -12.91 -17.48
C THR A 198 -20.87 -12.77 -17.33
N THR A 199 -21.65 -13.64 -17.98
CA THR A 199 -23.11 -13.64 -17.86
C THR A 199 -23.61 -14.61 -16.79
N TYR A 200 -23.03 -15.80 -16.71
CA TYR A 200 -23.55 -16.88 -15.86
C TYR A 200 -22.57 -17.30 -14.73
N GLY A 201 -21.43 -16.64 -14.58
CA GLY A 201 -20.40 -17.01 -13.64
C GLY A 201 -20.92 -17.23 -12.22
N THR A 202 -21.65 -16.28 -11.69
CA THR A 202 -22.23 -16.35 -10.34
C THR A 202 -23.26 -17.47 -10.22
N ILE A 203 -24.11 -17.67 -11.24
CA ILE A 203 -25.14 -18.73 -11.23
C ILE A 203 -24.49 -20.11 -11.20
N GLU A 204 -23.50 -20.37 -12.07
CA GLU A 204 -22.83 -21.65 -12.15
C GLU A 204 -21.96 -21.93 -10.93
N PHE A 205 -21.27 -20.91 -10.42
CA PHE A 205 -20.46 -21.05 -9.23
C PHE A 205 -21.30 -21.32 -7.97
N ASN A 206 -22.43 -20.65 -7.80
CA ASN A 206 -23.34 -20.85 -6.66
C ASN A 206 -24.03 -22.23 -6.64
N LYS A 207 -24.03 -22.97 -7.75
CA LYS A 207 -24.45 -24.38 -7.76
C LYS A 207 -23.48 -25.31 -7.06
N ARG A 208 -22.22 -24.88 -6.89
CA ARG A 208 -21.10 -25.67 -6.35
C ARG A 208 -20.55 -25.14 -5.04
N TYR A 209 -20.70 -23.85 -4.78
CA TYR A 209 -20.18 -23.19 -3.60
C TYR A 209 -21.23 -22.24 -2.99
N ASP A 210 -21.34 -22.27 -1.65
CA ASP A 210 -22.33 -21.46 -0.94
C ASP A 210 -22.07 -19.94 -1.13
N LYS A 211 -23.06 -19.26 -1.67
CA LYS A 211 -23.02 -17.84 -1.97
C LYS A 211 -22.78 -16.95 -0.74
N THR A 212 -23.08 -17.44 0.48
CA THR A 212 -22.88 -16.68 1.72
C THR A 212 -21.42 -16.68 2.20
N LYS A 213 -20.60 -17.59 1.70
CA LYS A 213 -19.21 -17.75 2.10
C LYS A 213 -18.24 -16.77 1.41
N TYR A 214 -18.65 -16.06 0.36
CA TYR A 214 -17.79 -15.16 -0.37
C TYR A 214 -18.51 -13.84 -0.72
N ASP A 215 -17.75 -12.79 -0.93
CA ASP A 215 -18.24 -11.46 -1.31
C ASP A 215 -17.92 -11.12 -2.75
N LEU A 216 -16.85 -11.68 -3.29
CA LEU A 216 -16.40 -11.48 -4.65
C LEU A 216 -15.72 -12.77 -5.14
N ALA A 217 -15.82 -13.08 -6.43
CA ALA A 217 -15.07 -14.18 -7.00
C ALA A 217 -14.56 -13.87 -8.41
N VAL A 218 -13.35 -14.34 -8.70
CA VAL A 218 -12.77 -14.37 -10.05
C VAL A 218 -12.46 -15.83 -10.40
N ILE A 219 -13.12 -16.35 -11.42
CA ILE A 219 -13.01 -17.76 -11.81
C ILE A 219 -11.74 -17.99 -12.61
N ILE A 220 -10.86 -18.85 -12.12
CA ILE A 220 -9.60 -19.18 -12.76
C ILE A 220 -9.81 -20.37 -13.70
N THR A 221 -10.11 -20.07 -14.96
CA THR A 221 -10.41 -21.08 -15.99
C THR A 221 -9.88 -20.68 -17.36
N VAL A 222 -9.65 -21.68 -18.22
CA VAL A 222 -9.32 -21.46 -19.64
C VAL A 222 -10.60 -21.24 -20.43
N PHE A 223 -10.65 -20.19 -21.22
CA PHE A 223 -11.75 -19.87 -22.12
C PHE A 223 -11.27 -19.81 -23.59
N ARG A 224 -12.21 -19.76 -24.54
CA ARG A 224 -11.90 -19.92 -25.98
C ARG A 224 -11.11 -18.78 -26.59
N GLU A 225 -11.36 -17.58 -26.13
CA GLU A 225 -10.71 -16.37 -26.62
C GLU A 225 -9.26 -16.27 -26.12
N LYS A 226 -8.43 -15.54 -26.85
CA LYS A 226 -7.02 -15.30 -26.50
C LYS A 226 -6.84 -14.11 -25.56
N TYR A 227 -7.74 -13.95 -24.58
CA TYR A 227 -7.64 -12.91 -23.56
C TYR A 227 -6.89 -13.43 -22.33
N ASN A 228 -6.41 -12.50 -21.49
CA ASN A 228 -5.87 -12.85 -20.17
C ASN A 228 -6.97 -12.94 -19.11
N GLY A 229 -8.02 -12.14 -19.28
CA GLY A 229 -9.16 -12.13 -18.39
C GLY A 229 -10.34 -11.40 -19.02
N VAL A 230 -11.47 -11.47 -18.37
CA VAL A 230 -12.73 -10.78 -18.71
C VAL A 230 -13.57 -10.63 -17.47
N ALA A 231 -14.14 -9.44 -17.25
CA ALA A 231 -15.10 -9.22 -16.17
C ALA A 231 -16.35 -8.50 -16.68
N ALA A 232 -17.48 -8.76 -16.03
CA ALA A 232 -18.65 -7.93 -16.17
C ALA A 232 -18.48 -6.65 -15.34
N ALA A 233 -18.59 -5.49 -15.99
CA ALA A 233 -18.47 -4.21 -15.31
C ALA A 233 -19.54 -4.06 -14.23
N TYR A 234 -19.16 -3.42 -13.09
CA TYR A 234 -20.02 -3.20 -11.92
C TYR A 234 -20.57 -4.47 -11.23
N SER A 235 -20.04 -5.65 -11.55
CA SER A 235 -20.56 -6.92 -11.01
C SER A 235 -20.25 -7.15 -9.53
N ALA A 236 -19.38 -6.35 -8.92
CA ALA A 236 -19.06 -6.43 -7.50
C ALA A 236 -20.19 -5.95 -6.57
N TYR A 237 -21.14 -5.21 -7.08
CA TYR A 237 -22.16 -4.54 -6.28
C TYR A 237 -23.45 -5.34 -6.07
N GLU A 238 -23.61 -6.41 -6.83
CA GLU A 238 -24.82 -7.22 -6.76
C GLU A 238 -24.51 -8.68 -6.39
N GLU A 239 -25.32 -9.25 -5.51
CA GLU A 239 -25.12 -10.63 -5.04
C GLU A 239 -25.20 -11.65 -6.18
N HIS A 240 -25.98 -11.36 -7.21
CA HIS A 240 -26.20 -12.30 -8.32
C HIS A 240 -25.19 -12.18 -9.46
N THR A 241 -24.25 -11.19 -9.40
CA THR A 241 -23.20 -10.98 -10.41
C THR A 241 -21.79 -11.04 -9.84
N LYS A 242 -21.64 -11.14 -8.54
CA LYS A 242 -20.35 -11.02 -7.81
C LYS A 242 -19.28 -12.06 -8.15
N ALA A 243 -19.56 -13.02 -9.03
CA ALA A 243 -18.61 -13.99 -9.60
C ALA A 243 -18.61 -13.98 -11.14
N ASN A 244 -19.04 -12.88 -11.76
CA ASN A 244 -19.08 -12.73 -13.22
C ASN A 244 -17.73 -12.20 -13.77
N ALA A 245 -16.65 -12.83 -13.38
CA ALA A 245 -15.31 -12.53 -13.87
C ALA A 245 -14.46 -13.79 -13.99
N THR A 246 -13.54 -13.78 -14.94
CA THR A 246 -12.55 -14.84 -15.14
C THR A 246 -11.19 -14.27 -15.48
N ALA A 247 -10.13 -14.93 -15.05
CA ALA A 247 -8.75 -14.53 -15.33
C ALA A 247 -7.84 -15.75 -15.47
N ARG A 248 -6.68 -15.55 -16.11
CA ARG A 248 -5.54 -16.45 -15.96
C ARG A 248 -4.98 -16.32 -14.55
N PRO A 249 -4.23 -17.33 -14.04
CA PRO A 249 -3.67 -17.33 -12.69
C PRO A 249 -2.45 -16.38 -12.58
N VAL A 250 -2.67 -15.10 -12.85
CA VAL A 250 -1.69 -13.99 -12.77
C VAL A 250 -2.30 -12.86 -11.96
N ALA A 251 -1.66 -12.47 -10.87
CA ALA A 251 -2.21 -11.52 -9.90
C ALA A 251 -2.55 -10.15 -10.51
N SER A 252 -1.70 -9.63 -11.42
CA SER A 252 -1.97 -8.35 -12.08
C SER A 252 -3.17 -8.40 -13.03
N THR A 253 -3.44 -9.56 -13.66
CA THR A 253 -4.66 -9.75 -14.45
C THR A 253 -5.89 -9.80 -13.55
N ILE A 254 -5.82 -10.55 -12.45
CA ILE A 254 -6.90 -10.62 -11.47
C ILE A 254 -7.22 -9.24 -10.91
N ALA A 255 -6.19 -8.44 -10.58
CA ALA A 255 -6.37 -7.07 -10.13
C ALA A 255 -7.09 -6.20 -11.17
N HIS A 256 -6.74 -6.33 -12.44
CA HIS A 256 -7.37 -5.63 -13.55
C HIS A 256 -8.86 -6.01 -13.70
N GLU A 257 -9.17 -7.31 -13.69
CA GLU A 257 -10.56 -7.78 -13.81
C GLU A 257 -11.41 -7.34 -12.61
N ILE A 258 -10.85 -7.37 -11.41
CA ILE A 258 -11.53 -6.83 -10.21
C ILE A 258 -11.78 -5.33 -10.38
N GLY A 259 -10.87 -4.57 -11.00
CA GLY A 259 -11.10 -3.17 -11.32
C GLY A 259 -12.35 -2.95 -12.17
N HIS A 260 -12.55 -3.78 -13.20
CA HIS A 260 -13.79 -3.79 -13.98
C HIS A 260 -15.02 -4.16 -13.15
N MET A 261 -14.91 -5.15 -12.29
CA MET A 261 -16.01 -5.51 -11.39
C MET A 261 -16.42 -4.33 -10.50
N PHE A 262 -15.50 -3.45 -10.14
CA PHE A 262 -15.76 -2.20 -9.43
C PHE A 262 -16.11 -1.02 -10.36
N GLY A 263 -16.28 -1.24 -11.66
CA GLY A 263 -16.76 -0.25 -12.61
C GLY A 263 -15.68 0.59 -13.28
N ALA A 264 -14.40 0.37 -13.01
CA ALA A 264 -13.34 1.06 -13.71
C ALA A 264 -13.24 0.60 -15.17
N GLU A 265 -13.13 1.55 -16.08
CA GLU A 265 -12.95 1.31 -17.50
C GLU A 265 -11.46 1.31 -17.86
N HIS A 266 -11.15 0.85 -19.08
CA HIS A 266 -9.79 0.97 -19.60
C HIS A 266 -9.39 2.43 -19.78
N THR A 267 -8.12 2.74 -19.49
CA THR A 267 -7.60 4.11 -19.50
C THR A 267 -6.77 4.46 -20.73
N PHE A 268 -6.34 3.47 -21.50
CA PHE A 268 -5.44 3.63 -22.65
C PHE A 268 -6.12 4.25 -23.88
N SER A 269 -5.32 4.91 -24.74
CA SER A 269 -5.79 5.63 -25.92
C SER A 269 -5.40 5.00 -27.27
N ASN A 270 -4.66 3.90 -27.28
CA ASN A 270 -4.11 3.30 -28.50
C ASN A 270 -5.15 2.61 -29.41
N ARG A 271 -6.43 2.62 -29.06
CA ARG A 271 -7.53 2.07 -29.85
C ARG A 271 -8.57 3.11 -30.20
N ILE A 272 -8.62 3.48 -31.48
CA ILE A 272 -9.68 4.32 -32.00
C ILE A 272 -10.99 3.50 -32.05
N GLY A 273 -12.09 4.09 -31.56
CA GLY A 273 -13.42 3.47 -31.61
C GLY A 273 -13.67 2.39 -30.58
N SER A 274 -12.75 2.10 -29.67
CA SER A 274 -13.02 1.26 -28.49
C SER A 274 -13.57 2.10 -27.33
N TYR A 275 -14.39 1.45 -26.47
CA TYR A 275 -14.93 2.08 -25.28
C TYR A 275 -13.85 2.08 -24.18
N THR A 276 -13.10 3.16 -24.08
CA THR A 276 -12.08 3.38 -23.06
C THR A 276 -12.10 4.82 -22.60
N GLU A 277 -11.61 5.12 -21.40
CA GLU A 277 -11.56 6.51 -20.89
C GLU A 277 -10.59 7.39 -21.69
N LYS A 278 -9.57 6.79 -22.30
CA LYS A 278 -8.52 7.46 -23.06
C LYS A 278 -7.81 8.59 -22.30
N THR A 279 -7.64 8.41 -21.02
CA THR A 279 -6.91 9.35 -20.14
C THR A 279 -5.41 9.16 -20.18
N GLU A 280 -4.94 7.98 -20.59
CA GLU A 280 -3.52 7.65 -20.70
C GLU A 280 -3.09 7.48 -22.15
N VAL A 281 -1.96 8.09 -22.53
CA VAL A 281 -1.42 7.98 -23.89
C VAL A 281 -0.94 6.54 -24.18
N GLY A 282 -1.09 6.12 -25.43
CA GLY A 282 -0.63 4.81 -25.89
C GLY A 282 -1.31 3.66 -25.15
N SER A 283 -0.52 2.74 -24.63
CA SER A 283 -1.00 1.59 -23.84
C SER A 283 -1.24 1.92 -22.37
N GLY A 284 -0.88 3.13 -21.89
CA GLY A 284 -1.00 3.55 -20.49
C GLY A 284 -0.02 2.83 -19.56
N GLN A 285 -0.12 3.10 -18.26
CA GLN A 285 0.74 2.52 -17.22
C GLN A 285 -0.04 2.04 -16.00
N SER A 286 -1.25 2.54 -15.77
CA SER A 286 -2.08 2.17 -14.62
C SER A 286 -2.62 0.75 -14.70
N ILE A 287 -3.22 0.26 -13.61
CA ILE A 287 -3.77 -1.10 -13.53
C ILE A 287 -4.85 -1.34 -14.59
N MET A 288 -5.66 -0.31 -14.93
CA MET A 288 -6.71 -0.41 -15.93
C MET A 288 -6.22 -0.18 -17.37
N SER A 289 -4.92 -0.12 -17.57
CA SER A 289 -4.28 -0.01 -18.88
C SER A 289 -3.71 -1.36 -19.35
N TYR A 290 -3.14 -1.37 -20.58
CA TYR A 290 -2.45 -2.54 -21.13
C TYR A 290 -0.94 -2.41 -21.13
N GLY A 291 -0.42 -1.26 -20.76
CA GLY A 291 1.01 -1.03 -20.60
C GLY A 291 1.52 -1.58 -19.28
N SER A 292 2.65 -1.08 -18.82
CA SER A 292 3.31 -1.50 -17.58
C SER A 292 3.89 -0.25 -16.90
N PRO A 293 4.02 -0.24 -15.58
CA PRO A 293 4.09 -1.38 -14.65
C PRO A 293 2.76 -1.99 -14.16
N ARG A 294 1.61 -1.30 -14.30
CA ARG A 294 0.30 -1.76 -13.82
C ARG A 294 0.27 -2.08 -12.33
N ASP A 295 0.87 -1.21 -11.53
CA ASP A 295 1.02 -1.36 -10.09
C ASP A 295 0.40 -0.19 -9.30
N PHE A 296 -0.51 0.56 -9.93
CA PHE A 296 -1.30 1.63 -9.31
C PHE A 296 -2.58 1.87 -10.11
N PHE A 297 -3.57 2.54 -9.50
CA PHE A 297 -4.74 3.04 -10.20
C PHE A 297 -4.56 4.50 -10.63
N SER A 298 -5.04 4.84 -11.83
CA SER A 298 -5.16 6.25 -12.21
C SER A 298 -6.19 6.97 -11.34
N LEU A 299 -6.06 8.28 -11.17
CA LEU A 299 -7.03 9.05 -10.39
C LEU A 299 -8.45 8.97 -10.96
N THR A 300 -8.60 8.81 -12.28
CA THR A 300 -9.90 8.63 -12.94
C THR A 300 -10.52 7.28 -12.60
N SER A 301 -9.73 6.19 -12.59
CA SER A 301 -10.20 4.87 -12.15
C SER A 301 -10.56 4.87 -10.66
N LEU A 302 -9.73 5.50 -9.81
CA LEU A 302 -10.02 5.67 -8.38
C LEU A 302 -11.31 6.45 -8.13
N HIS A 303 -11.53 7.53 -8.89
CA HIS A 303 -12.76 8.29 -8.82
C HIS A 303 -13.99 7.41 -9.10
N THR A 304 -13.95 6.64 -10.19
CA THR A 304 -15.05 5.75 -10.56
C THR A 304 -15.29 4.68 -9.49
N ILE A 305 -14.26 3.96 -9.07
CA ILE A 305 -14.39 2.90 -8.06
C ILE A 305 -14.93 3.47 -6.75
N ARG A 306 -14.36 4.56 -6.24
CA ARG A 306 -14.74 5.13 -4.96
C ARG A 306 -16.08 5.82 -4.95
N LYS A 307 -16.48 6.47 -6.05
CA LYS A 307 -17.82 7.04 -6.22
C LYS A 307 -18.88 5.96 -6.00
N VAL A 308 -18.67 4.78 -6.58
CA VAL A 308 -19.62 3.68 -6.45
C VAL A 308 -19.52 3.04 -5.07
N LEU A 309 -18.33 2.81 -4.52
CA LEU A 309 -18.16 2.33 -3.14
C LEU A 309 -18.82 3.27 -2.12
N GLY A 310 -18.68 4.58 -2.27
CA GLY A 310 -19.28 5.56 -1.36
C GLY A 310 -20.79 5.71 -1.50
N ASN A 311 -21.35 5.35 -2.64
CA ASN A 311 -22.81 5.34 -2.84
C ASN A 311 -23.48 4.02 -2.43
N SER A 312 -22.70 2.96 -2.32
CA SER A 312 -23.21 1.68 -1.92
C SER A 312 -23.06 1.53 -0.41
N LEU A 313 -23.71 2.24 0.81
CA LEU A 313 -24.34 1.33 1.03
C LEU A 313 -24.42 0.66 2.36
N ALA A 314 -25.16 -0.33 2.53
CA ALA A 314 -25.13 -1.18 3.69
C ALA A 314 -23.80 -1.96 3.76
N TYR A 315 -23.21 -2.04 4.94
CA TYR A 315 -22.07 -2.88 5.26
C TYR A 315 -22.26 -3.50 6.64
N TYR A 316 -21.62 -4.63 6.86
CA TYR A 316 -21.60 -5.25 8.16
C TYR A 316 -20.50 -4.66 9.03
N THR A 317 -20.79 -4.42 10.31
CA THR A 317 -19.80 -3.94 11.30
C THR A 317 -19.16 -5.08 12.09
N ASP A 318 -19.78 -6.25 12.09
CA ASP A 318 -19.26 -7.47 12.68
C ASP A 318 -18.75 -8.46 11.61
N ARG A 319 -17.69 -9.20 11.93
CA ARG A 319 -17.11 -10.19 11.01
C ARG A 319 -18.08 -11.33 10.68
N GLU A 320 -18.98 -11.65 11.55
CA GLU A 320 -20.02 -12.68 11.35
C GLU A 320 -21.16 -12.18 10.45
N ARG A 321 -21.18 -10.88 10.15
CA ARG A 321 -22.11 -10.25 9.22
C ARG A 321 -23.57 -10.34 9.67
N THR A 322 -23.79 -10.26 10.99
CA THR A 322 -25.13 -10.31 11.61
C THR A 322 -25.74 -8.93 11.74
N HIS A 323 -24.93 -7.85 11.88
CA HIS A 323 -25.38 -6.48 12.05
C HIS A 323 -25.04 -5.62 10.84
N LYS A 324 -26.06 -5.10 10.16
CA LYS A 324 -25.93 -4.20 9.02
C LYS A 324 -25.85 -2.75 9.48
N GLU A 325 -24.90 -2.01 8.98
CA GLU A 325 -24.88 -0.55 9.06
C GLU A 325 -24.93 0.08 7.65
N GLY A 326 -25.21 1.37 7.62
CA GLY A 326 -25.27 2.15 6.40
C GLY A 326 -26.64 2.15 5.74
N LYS A 327 -26.78 2.99 4.72
CA LYS A 327 -28.02 3.16 3.95
C LYS A 327 -28.02 2.21 2.78
N GLN A 328 -29.04 1.36 2.68
CA GLN A 328 -29.19 0.51 1.51
C GLN A 328 -29.68 1.35 0.32
N VAL A 329 -29.02 1.20 -0.82
CA VAL A 329 -29.39 1.83 -2.08
C VAL A 329 -29.87 0.75 -3.03
N GLU A 330 -30.98 1.02 -3.73
CA GLU A 330 -31.54 0.10 -4.71
C GLU A 330 -30.51 -0.24 -5.79
N GLY A 331 -30.38 -1.50 -6.18
CA GLY A 331 -29.38 -1.99 -7.14
C GLY A 331 -28.07 -2.44 -6.53
N TYR A 332 -27.88 -2.33 -5.20
CA TYR A 332 -26.66 -2.74 -4.50
C TYR A 332 -27.00 -3.76 -3.43
N SER A 333 -26.90 -5.02 -3.77
CA SER A 333 -27.29 -6.12 -2.87
C SER A 333 -26.09 -6.87 -2.26
N ASN A 334 -24.89 -6.68 -2.78
CA ASN A 334 -23.69 -7.32 -2.23
C ASN A 334 -23.16 -6.53 -1.02
N ILE A 335 -23.38 -7.06 0.19
CA ILE A 335 -23.04 -6.39 1.45
C ILE A 335 -21.79 -7.03 2.03
N VAL A 336 -20.80 -6.22 2.38
CA VAL A 336 -19.48 -6.68 2.84
C VAL A 336 -19.16 -6.18 4.24
N PHE A 337 -18.17 -6.79 4.89
CA PHE A 337 -17.68 -6.31 6.18
C PHE A 337 -16.96 -4.97 6.02
N GLY A 338 -17.28 -4.01 6.88
CA GLY A 338 -16.73 -2.66 6.84
C GLY A 338 -16.28 -2.16 8.21
N VAL A 339 -15.18 -1.42 8.22
CA VAL A 339 -14.62 -0.76 9.40
C VAL A 339 -14.69 0.74 9.18
N LYS A 340 -15.30 1.47 10.10
CA LYS A 340 -15.31 2.95 10.05
C LYS A 340 -13.90 3.48 10.26
N SER A 341 -13.49 4.42 9.42
CA SER A 341 -12.21 5.10 9.52
C SER A 341 -12.39 6.52 10.01
N ASN A 342 -11.61 6.91 11.01
CA ASN A 342 -11.52 8.29 11.49
C ASN A 342 -10.42 9.09 10.79
N ASN A 343 -9.67 8.46 9.87
CA ASN A 343 -8.66 9.11 9.08
C ASN A 343 -9.21 10.37 8.40
N LYS A 344 -8.41 11.45 8.32
CA LYS A 344 -8.75 12.68 7.60
C LYS A 344 -7.88 12.79 6.36
N PRO A 345 -8.39 13.39 5.27
CA PRO A 345 -7.57 13.58 4.08
C PRO A 345 -6.40 14.55 4.35
N PRO A 346 -5.28 14.36 3.67
CA PRO A 346 -4.23 15.37 3.64
C PRO A 346 -4.79 16.68 3.05
N LYS A 347 -4.12 17.78 3.25
CA LYS A 347 -4.57 19.09 2.76
C LYS A 347 -3.53 19.73 1.86
N ILE A 348 -3.87 19.91 0.59
CA ILE A 348 -3.04 20.60 -0.40
C ILE A 348 -3.00 22.10 -0.11
N GLN A 349 -1.81 22.69 -0.20
CA GLN A 349 -1.60 24.14 -0.08
C GLN A 349 -1.94 24.85 -1.40
N THR A 350 -3.24 25.08 -1.61
CA THR A 350 -3.76 25.61 -2.87
C THR A 350 -3.32 27.05 -3.18
N ALA A 351 -2.88 27.80 -2.19
CA ALA A 351 -2.39 29.18 -2.38
C ALA A 351 -1.16 29.25 -3.33
N LYS A 352 -0.41 28.16 -3.47
CA LYS A 352 0.74 28.05 -4.37
C LYS A 352 0.38 27.51 -5.75
N LEU A 353 -0.87 27.10 -5.97
CA LEU A 353 -1.34 26.51 -7.22
C LEU A 353 -2.26 27.47 -7.97
N LYS A 354 -2.15 27.46 -9.30
CA LYS A 354 -3.03 28.23 -10.17
C LYS A 354 -4.10 27.30 -10.77
N LYS A 355 -5.29 27.84 -10.97
CA LYS A 355 -6.37 27.12 -11.66
C LYS A 355 -6.07 26.88 -13.14
N GLU A 356 -5.16 27.67 -13.69
CA GLU A 356 -4.79 27.61 -15.08
C GLU A 356 -3.32 28.02 -15.27
N TYR A 357 -2.61 27.28 -16.11
CA TYR A 357 -1.25 27.55 -16.51
C TYR A 357 -1.15 27.56 -18.04
N THR A 358 -0.25 28.39 -18.56
CA THR A 358 0.03 28.44 -20.01
C THR A 358 1.51 28.22 -20.25
N ILE A 359 1.84 27.34 -21.17
CA ILE A 359 3.22 27.08 -21.61
C ILE A 359 3.30 27.03 -23.14
N PRO A 360 4.44 27.36 -23.73
CA PRO A 360 4.64 27.15 -25.17
C PRO A 360 4.76 25.66 -25.50
N ALA A 361 4.28 25.28 -26.66
CA ALA A 361 4.41 23.92 -27.20
C ALA A 361 5.88 23.50 -27.24
N SER A 362 6.15 22.20 -27.12
CA SER A 362 7.51 21.62 -27.06
C SER A 362 8.35 22.04 -25.84
N SER A 363 7.71 22.49 -24.78
CA SER A 363 8.37 22.78 -23.49
C SER A 363 8.09 21.69 -22.49
N PHE A 364 9.07 21.29 -21.69
CA PHE A 364 8.86 20.41 -20.54
C PHE A 364 8.12 21.16 -19.44
N PHE A 365 7.36 20.45 -18.63
CA PHE A 365 6.64 21.04 -17.51
C PHE A 365 6.60 20.13 -16.28
N GLN A 366 6.33 20.73 -15.13
CA GLN A 366 6.29 20.02 -13.85
C GLN A 366 5.24 20.65 -12.92
N PHE A 367 4.67 19.84 -12.04
CA PHE A 367 3.81 20.31 -10.97
C PHE A 367 4.51 20.15 -9.63
N TYR A 368 4.50 21.19 -8.81
CA TYR A 368 4.87 21.13 -7.40
C TYR A 368 3.61 21.08 -6.56
N ILE A 369 3.45 20.02 -5.76
CA ILE A 369 2.28 19.81 -4.91
C ILE A 369 2.76 19.80 -3.47
N GLU A 370 2.39 20.79 -2.68
CA GLU A 370 2.67 20.79 -1.24
C GLU A 370 1.41 20.43 -0.49
N ALA A 371 1.50 19.52 0.47
CA ALA A 371 0.40 19.14 1.33
C ALA A 371 0.88 18.86 2.75
N SER A 372 -0.04 18.88 3.68
CA SER A 372 0.17 18.49 5.08
C SER A 372 -0.92 17.54 5.51
N ASP A 373 -0.58 16.63 6.39
CA ASP A 373 -1.51 15.70 7.01
C ASP A 373 -1.68 15.99 8.50
N GLN A 374 -2.92 15.88 9.01
CA GLN A 374 -3.26 16.23 10.39
C GLN A 374 -2.80 15.15 11.37
N GLU A 375 -2.80 13.92 10.94
CA GLU A 375 -2.37 12.74 11.67
C GLU A 375 -0.86 12.49 11.53
N ASN A 376 -0.17 13.27 10.69
CA ASN A 376 1.23 13.11 10.26
C ASN A 376 1.47 11.80 9.51
N ASP A 377 0.48 11.33 8.79
CA ASP A 377 0.62 10.18 7.91
C ASP A 377 1.53 10.51 6.72
N ARG A 378 2.11 9.47 6.13
CA ARG A 378 2.99 9.60 4.98
C ARG A 378 2.19 10.06 3.76
N ILE A 379 2.61 11.14 3.11
CA ILE A 379 1.93 11.67 1.93
C ILE A 379 2.64 11.20 0.65
N THR A 380 1.86 10.79 -0.35
CA THR A 380 2.30 10.59 -1.72
C THR A 380 1.59 11.55 -2.66
N TYR A 381 2.27 11.94 -3.74
CA TYR A 381 1.80 12.96 -4.68
C TYR A 381 1.62 12.37 -6.07
N MET A 382 0.58 12.82 -6.78
CA MET A 382 0.25 12.42 -8.14
C MET A 382 -0.22 13.62 -8.95
N ALA A 383 0.07 13.61 -10.24
CA ALA A 383 -0.53 14.52 -11.19
C ALA A 383 -0.97 13.69 -12.42
N HIS A 384 -2.27 13.61 -12.67
CA HIS A 384 -2.81 12.78 -13.75
C HIS A 384 -3.68 13.59 -14.69
N PRO A 385 -3.61 13.33 -16.02
CA PRO A 385 -4.59 13.86 -16.97
C PRO A 385 -6.00 13.41 -16.55
N ALA A 386 -6.95 14.31 -16.66
CA ALA A 386 -8.33 14.07 -16.22
C ALA A 386 -9.36 14.16 -17.36
N ASP A 387 -8.96 14.58 -18.55
CA ASP A 387 -9.84 14.61 -19.73
C ASP A 387 -10.20 13.19 -20.16
N ARG A 388 -11.49 12.91 -20.30
CA ARG A 388 -12.03 11.62 -20.74
C ARG A 388 -12.69 11.74 -22.11
N ASP A 389 -12.46 10.74 -22.97
CA ASP A 389 -13.13 10.65 -24.26
C ASP A 389 -13.45 9.20 -24.62
N PHE A 390 -14.61 8.74 -24.20
CA PHE A 390 -15.02 7.34 -24.38
C PHE A 390 -15.28 6.94 -25.84
N TYR A 391 -15.65 7.87 -26.70
CA TYR A 391 -16.13 7.55 -28.04
C TYR A 391 -15.32 8.17 -29.17
N GLY A 392 -14.54 9.22 -28.90
CA GLY A 392 -13.73 9.93 -29.87
C GLY A 392 -12.36 9.31 -30.08
N GLU A 393 -11.49 10.09 -30.76
CA GLU A 393 -10.08 9.72 -30.94
C GLU A 393 -9.27 9.80 -29.64
N GLY A 394 -9.84 10.43 -28.61
CA GLY A 394 -9.17 10.72 -27.37
C GLY A 394 -8.25 11.93 -27.46
N ASN A 395 -8.04 12.59 -26.32
CA ASN A 395 -7.11 13.70 -26.19
C ASN A 395 -5.93 13.35 -25.27
N ALA A 396 -5.75 12.06 -25.00
CA ALA A 396 -4.67 11.60 -24.15
C ALA A 396 -3.31 11.91 -24.78
N ARG A 397 -2.50 12.65 -24.04
CA ARG A 397 -1.19 13.11 -24.48
C ARG A 397 -0.09 12.85 -23.48
N PHE A 398 -0.45 12.42 -22.31
CA PHE A 398 0.44 12.30 -21.16
C PHE A 398 0.31 10.92 -20.51
N LEU A 399 1.42 10.45 -19.95
CA LEU A 399 1.43 9.25 -19.10
C LEU A 399 0.93 9.61 -17.71
N THR A 400 0.42 8.62 -17.01
CA THR A 400 0.18 8.69 -15.56
C THR A 400 1.33 8.04 -14.83
N TYR A 401 1.62 8.53 -13.63
CA TYR A 401 2.71 8.03 -12.80
C TYR A 401 2.19 7.62 -11.44
N LYS A 402 2.69 6.48 -10.96
CA LYS A 402 2.41 6.04 -9.59
C LYS A 402 2.73 7.14 -8.58
N GLY A 403 1.85 7.31 -7.60
CA GLY A 403 2.07 8.22 -6.49
C GLY A 403 3.36 7.89 -5.73
N ASN A 404 4.14 8.91 -5.41
CA ASN A 404 5.38 8.78 -4.64
C ASN A 404 5.57 10.00 -3.73
N GLU A 405 6.55 9.94 -2.83
CA GLU A 405 6.83 11.01 -1.85
C GLU A 405 7.46 12.26 -2.47
N ASN A 406 7.85 12.21 -3.75
CA ASN A 406 8.37 13.39 -4.44
C ASN A 406 7.21 14.30 -4.82
N ASN A 407 7.19 15.48 -4.26
CA ASN A 407 6.15 16.49 -4.51
C ASN A 407 6.33 17.26 -5.83
N CYS A 408 7.36 16.93 -6.62
CA CYS A 408 7.61 17.49 -7.94
C CYS A 408 7.37 16.43 -9.03
N ILE A 409 6.25 16.53 -9.72
CA ILE A 409 5.87 15.61 -10.79
C ILE A 409 6.27 16.23 -12.13
N ARG A 410 7.21 15.60 -12.84
CA ARG A 410 7.82 16.11 -14.07
C ARG A 410 7.30 15.38 -15.29
N TYR A 411 7.01 16.13 -16.36
CA TYR A 411 6.63 15.66 -17.67
C TYR A 411 7.72 16.05 -18.67
N GLN A 412 8.38 15.05 -19.24
CA GLN A 412 9.51 15.20 -20.16
C GLN A 412 9.53 14.06 -21.20
N GLU A 413 10.25 14.24 -22.30
CA GLU A 413 10.29 13.33 -23.44
C GLU A 413 10.85 11.92 -23.13
N GLU A 414 11.37 11.70 -21.99
CA GLU A 414 12.16 10.52 -21.58
C GLU A 414 11.46 9.16 -21.75
N TRP A 415 10.15 9.15 -21.84
CA TRP A 415 9.32 7.95 -21.68
C TRP A 415 8.93 7.25 -22.95
N VAL A 416 9.18 7.87 -24.08
CA VAL A 416 8.74 7.37 -25.40
C VAL A 416 9.48 6.10 -25.83
N GLU A 417 10.71 5.90 -25.41
CA GLU A 417 11.48 4.70 -25.77
C GLU A 417 11.21 3.49 -24.89
N SER A 418 10.78 3.66 -23.66
CA SER A 418 10.34 2.53 -22.83
C SER A 418 9.08 1.88 -23.39
N GLU A 419 8.23 2.63 -24.07
CA GLU A 419 7.01 2.14 -24.71
C GLU A 419 7.26 1.34 -26.00
N ARG A 420 8.38 1.51 -26.69
CA ARG A 420 8.74 0.67 -27.84
C ARG A 420 8.86 -0.81 -27.48
N ASN A 421 9.04 -1.12 -26.21
CA ASN A 421 9.12 -2.48 -25.67
C ASN A 421 7.84 -2.93 -24.97
N THR A 422 6.81 -2.10 -24.87
CA THR A 422 5.56 -2.50 -24.28
C THR A 422 4.79 -3.43 -25.20
N PHE A 423 4.36 -4.51 -24.65
CA PHE A 423 3.63 -5.58 -25.28
C PHE A 423 2.24 -5.11 -25.74
N VAL A 424 2.22 -4.62 -26.93
CA VAL A 424 1.01 -4.72 -27.70
C VAL A 424 1.27 -5.83 -28.70
N SER A 425 0.40 -6.86 -28.75
CA SER A 425 0.52 -7.89 -29.81
C SER A 425 0.66 -7.21 -31.15
N ALA A 426 1.30 -7.84 -32.12
CA ALA A 426 1.50 -7.27 -33.46
C ALA A 426 0.21 -6.76 -34.13
N GLU A 427 -0.96 -7.18 -33.63
CA GLU A 427 -2.29 -6.70 -34.06
C GLU A 427 -2.64 -5.29 -33.51
N TYR A 428 -1.93 -4.81 -32.50
CA TYR A 428 -2.22 -3.56 -31.81
C TYR A 428 -1.10 -2.52 -31.93
N THR A 429 0.00 -2.84 -32.61
CA THR A 429 1.04 -1.88 -32.92
C THR A 429 0.55 -0.93 -33.99
N THR A 430 0.01 0.20 -33.59
CA THR A 430 0.05 1.38 -34.44
C THR A 430 1.52 1.74 -34.67
N ARG A 431 1.89 1.96 -35.92
CA ARG A 431 3.28 2.06 -36.39
C ARG A 431 4.10 3.24 -35.84
N THR A 432 3.52 4.06 -35.02
CA THR A 432 4.20 5.14 -34.30
C THR A 432 3.76 5.09 -32.86
N PRO A 433 4.65 4.92 -31.87
CA PRO A 433 4.33 5.33 -30.53
C PRO A 433 3.91 6.80 -30.67
N GLU A 434 2.67 7.12 -30.26
CA GLU A 434 2.28 8.52 -30.17
C GLU A 434 3.20 9.13 -29.14
N ILE A 435 4.24 9.78 -29.62
CA ILE A 435 5.15 10.58 -28.84
C ILE A 435 4.29 11.50 -28.03
N ILE A 436 4.53 11.55 -26.71
CA ILE A 436 3.92 12.52 -25.82
C ILE A 436 3.93 13.86 -26.52
N ASN A 437 2.77 14.32 -26.93
CA ASN A 437 2.72 15.32 -27.98
C ASN A 437 2.68 16.73 -27.37
N TYR A 438 3.76 17.09 -26.62
CA TYR A 438 4.02 18.48 -26.20
C TYR A 438 4.06 19.47 -27.38
N TYR A 439 4.19 18.92 -28.57
CA TYR A 439 4.36 19.69 -29.79
C TYR A 439 3.05 20.32 -30.30
N LYS A 440 1.89 19.77 -29.88
CA LYS A 440 0.62 20.31 -30.39
C LYS A 440 -0.06 21.18 -29.35
N PRO A 441 -0.50 22.38 -29.71
CA PRO A 441 -1.36 23.18 -28.86
C PRO A 441 -2.63 22.43 -28.46
N GLY A 442 -3.11 22.74 -27.26
CA GLY A 442 -4.30 22.13 -26.68
C GLY A 442 -4.51 22.57 -25.23
N SER A 443 -5.67 22.29 -24.70
CA SER A 443 -6.02 22.59 -23.33
C SER A 443 -6.36 21.29 -22.62
N PHE A 444 -5.74 21.04 -21.48
CA PHE A 444 -5.76 19.77 -20.78
C PHE A 444 -6.09 19.96 -19.31
N SER A 445 -7.02 19.19 -18.79
CA SER A 445 -7.29 19.14 -17.35
C SER A 445 -6.34 18.18 -16.66
N PHE A 446 -5.81 18.60 -15.51
CA PHE A 446 -4.99 17.75 -14.63
C PHE A 446 -5.58 17.71 -13.23
N TRP A 447 -5.59 16.55 -12.65
CA TRP A 447 -5.84 16.34 -11.23
C TRP A 447 -4.51 16.19 -10.49
N LEU A 448 -4.27 17.14 -9.61
CA LEU A 448 -3.11 17.14 -8.72
C LEU A 448 -3.58 16.60 -7.37
N ALA A 449 -3.04 15.46 -6.93
CA ALA A 449 -3.52 14.78 -5.74
C ALA A 449 -2.41 14.58 -4.72
N ALA A 450 -2.81 14.66 -3.45
CA ALA A 450 -2.07 14.19 -2.30
C ALA A 450 -2.87 13.05 -1.65
N ALA A 451 -2.23 11.94 -1.34
CA ALA A 451 -2.82 10.79 -0.67
C ALA A 451 -2.06 10.45 0.60
N ASP A 452 -2.79 10.14 1.66
CA ASP A 452 -2.21 9.73 2.93
C ASP A 452 -1.99 8.21 3.00
N HIS A 453 -0.98 7.77 3.73
CA HIS A 453 -0.68 6.35 3.90
C HIS A 453 -0.16 6.08 5.31
N ASN A 454 -0.79 5.15 6.01
CA ASN A 454 -0.32 4.68 7.32
C ASN A 454 -0.08 3.17 7.31
N PRO A 455 1.15 2.70 7.05
CA PRO A 455 1.45 1.27 6.98
C PRO A 455 1.34 0.54 8.33
N LYS A 456 1.17 1.27 9.44
CA LYS A 456 0.98 0.69 10.77
C LYS A 456 -0.47 0.35 11.06
N ASP A 457 -1.42 0.97 10.35
CA ASP A 457 -2.84 0.65 10.45
C ASP A 457 -3.26 -0.25 9.28
N PRO A 458 -3.54 -1.53 9.50
CA PRO A 458 -3.93 -2.46 8.44
C PRO A 458 -5.32 -2.15 7.85
N ASN A 459 -6.11 -1.30 8.48
CA ASN A 459 -7.43 -0.87 8.02
C ASN A 459 -7.43 0.63 7.63
N HIS A 460 -6.26 1.18 7.38
CA HIS A 460 -6.14 2.57 6.97
C HIS A 460 -6.91 2.83 5.68
N LEU A 461 -7.92 3.66 5.77
CA LEU A 461 -8.65 4.14 4.60
C LEU A 461 -7.87 5.31 4.02
N VAL A 462 -7.06 5.06 3.01
CA VAL A 462 -6.33 6.10 2.29
C VAL A 462 -7.30 7.16 1.79
N LYS A 463 -7.00 8.43 2.02
CA LYS A 463 -7.81 9.56 1.57
C LYS A 463 -6.99 10.46 0.67
N TYR A 464 -7.69 11.21 -0.15
CA TYR A 464 -7.11 12.06 -1.16
C TYR A 464 -7.63 13.47 -0.99
N ASP A 465 -6.73 14.46 -1.10
CA ASP A 465 -7.10 15.82 -1.46
C ASP A 465 -6.67 16.06 -2.91
N VAL A 466 -7.54 16.69 -3.70
CA VAL A 466 -7.31 16.85 -5.14
C VAL A 466 -7.56 18.30 -5.54
N PHE A 467 -6.62 18.85 -6.28
CA PHE A 467 -6.73 20.16 -6.90
C PHE A 467 -6.78 20.00 -8.42
N GLU A 468 -7.85 20.47 -9.03
CA GLU A 468 -7.97 20.50 -10.48
C GLU A 468 -7.36 21.76 -11.07
N THR A 469 -6.50 21.61 -12.07
CA THR A 469 -5.87 22.68 -12.80
C THR A 469 -5.93 22.43 -14.29
N LYS A 470 -5.86 23.50 -15.08
CA LYS A 470 -5.86 23.46 -16.53
C LYS A 470 -4.47 23.82 -17.07
N LEU A 471 -3.96 23.04 -17.98
CA LEU A 471 -2.74 23.30 -18.71
C LEU A 471 -3.07 23.67 -20.16
N ASN A 472 -2.80 24.90 -20.55
CA ASN A 472 -2.89 25.35 -21.94
C ASN A 472 -1.50 25.29 -22.58
N ILE A 473 -1.37 24.43 -23.56
CA ILE A 473 -0.20 24.40 -24.45
C ILE A 473 -0.55 25.24 -25.65
N VAL A 474 0.20 26.32 -25.91
CA VAL A 474 -0.06 27.27 -27.00
C VAL A 474 1.10 27.32 -27.98
N GLN A 475 0.81 27.76 -29.18
CA GLN A 475 1.87 28.02 -30.13
C GLN A 475 2.78 29.15 -29.62
N GLY A 476 4.08 28.95 -29.65
CA GLY A 476 5.06 29.92 -29.18
C GLY A 476 6.47 29.37 -29.23
N THR A 477 7.44 30.18 -28.78
CA THR A 477 8.84 29.76 -28.69
C THR A 477 9.03 28.76 -27.54
N PRO A 478 9.46 27.51 -27.81
CA PRO A 478 9.66 26.51 -26.77
C PRO A 478 10.65 26.97 -25.69
N PHE A 479 10.37 26.61 -24.44
CA PHE A 479 11.32 26.89 -23.32
C PHE A 479 12.38 25.80 -23.28
N VAL A 480 13.51 26.00 -23.95
CA VAL A 480 14.59 25.03 -24.12
C VAL A 480 15.97 25.67 -23.92
N MET A 481 16.91 24.89 -23.38
CA MET A 481 18.31 25.30 -23.22
C MET A 481 19.08 25.04 -24.52
N LYS A 482 19.91 26.01 -24.91
CA LYS A 482 20.66 25.95 -26.21
C LYS A 482 22.07 25.41 -26.09
N ASP A 483 22.77 25.62 -25.00
CA ASP A 483 24.23 25.47 -24.92
C ASP A 483 24.76 24.03 -24.89
N PHE A 484 23.90 23.06 -24.66
CA PHE A 484 24.30 21.68 -24.45
C PHE A 484 23.90 20.72 -25.56
N ASP A 485 23.14 21.17 -26.56
CA ASP A 485 22.64 20.32 -27.66
C ASP A 485 23.40 20.54 -28.98
N ASN A 486 24.68 20.25 -29.00
CA ASN A 486 25.50 20.39 -30.22
C ASN A 486 25.56 19.14 -31.10
N GLY A 487 24.68 18.16 -30.88
CA GLY A 487 24.67 16.93 -31.69
C GLY A 487 25.87 15.99 -31.52
N ASP A 488 26.88 16.39 -30.76
CA ASP A 488 28.04 15.58 -30.49
C ASP A 488 27.81 14.67 -29.26
N TYR A 489 27.23 13.52 -29.51
CA TYR A 489 26.93 12.50 -28.51
C TYR A 489 28.16 11.80 -27.92
N SER A 490 29.38 12.13 -28.38
CA SER A 490 30.61 11.36 -28.09
C SER A 490 31.44 11.92 -26.95
N ARG A 491 31.15 13.12 -26.43
CA ARG A 491 32.01 13.78 -25.44
C ARG A 491 31.31 14.05 -24.14
N ASN A 492 31.68 13.30 -23.12
CA ASN A 492 31.41 13.68 -21.73
C ASN A 492 32.15 14.98 -21.42
N ARG A 493 31.43 16.09 -21.27
CA ARG A 493 32.05 17.36 -20.89
C ARG A 493 32.40 17.30 -19.41
N THR A 494 33.59 17.83 -19.08
CA THR A 494 34.03 18.03 -17.70
C THR A 494 34.23 19.50 -17.46
N TYR A 495 33.58 20.02 -16.44
CA TYR A 495 33.74 21.38 -15.96
C TYR A 495 34.57 21.38 -14.67
N LYS A 496 35.28 22.47 -14.40
CA LYS A 496 35.96 22.66 -13.11
C LYS A 496 35.08 23.43 -12.15
N ALA A 497 35.17 23.11 -10.86
CA ALA A 497 34.60 23.93 -9.83
C ALA A 497 35.09 25.37 -9.95
N GLY A 498 34.24 26.37 -9.77
CA GLY A 498 34.55 27.79 -9.96
C GLY A 498 34.56 28.27 -11.41
N GLU A 499 34.42 27.38 -12.39
CA GLU A 499 34.37 27.77 -13.80
C GLU A 499 33.10 28.57 -14.10
N LYS A 500 33.26 29.67 -14.82
CA LYS A 500 32.17 30.55 -15.23
C LYS A 500 31.61 30.07 -16.57
N LEU A 501 30.31 29.95 -16.65
CA LEU A 501 29.58 29.56 -17.87
C LEU A 501 28.44 30.53 -18.10
N THR A 502 28.21 30.94 -19.35
CA THR A 502 26.98 31.60 -19.74
C THR A 502 26.00 30.59 -20.28
N LEU A 503 24.86 30.47 -19.64
CA LEU A 503 23.76 29.64 -20.11
C LEU A 503 22.84 30.45 -20.99
N HIS A 504 22.33 29.84 -22.06
CA HIS A 504 21.36 30.44 -22.97
C HIS A 504 20.16 29.52 -23.11
N TRP A 505 18.95 30.11 -23.10
CA TRP A 505 17.71 29.38 -23.32
C TRP A 505 16.73 30.23 -24.15
N ASP A 506 15.83 29.57 -24.82
CA ASP A 506 14.75 30.24 -25.52
C ASP A 506 13.63 30.60 -24.53
N VAL A 507 13.04 31.77 -24.74
CA VAL A 507 11.95 32.28 -23.91
C VAL A 507 10.92 33.03 -24.76
N ASP A 508 9.65 32.72 -24.56
CA ASP A 508 8.54 33.47 -25.15
C ASP A 508 7.98 34.46 -24.12
N LYS A 509 8.33 35.72 -24.29
CA LYS A 509 7.93 36.79 -23.34
C LYS A 509 6.44 37.08 -23.38
N ASN A 510 5.77 36.80 -24.48
CA ASN A 510 4.31 36.97 -24.60
C ASN A 510 3.57 35.93 -23.72
N ILE A 511 4.19 34.77 -23.51
CA ILE A 511 3.61 33.68 -22.68
C ILE A 511 4.00 33.84 -21.23
N PHE A 512 5.29 34.08 -20.95
CA PHE A 512 5.80 34.11 -19.58
C PHE A 512 5.71 35.50 -18.92
N GLY A 513 5.61 36.56 -19.70
CA GLY A 513 5.66 37.95 -19.21
C GLY A 513 7.08 38.50 -19.07
N GLU A 514 7.23 39.83 -19.13
CA GLU A 514 8.53 40.53 -19.03
C GLU A 514 9.19 40.35 -17.67
N ASP A 515 8.40 40.30 -16.59
CA ASP A 515 8.87 40.22 -15.21
C ASP A 515 9.10 38.78 -14.72
N SER A 516 8.92 37.79 -15.62
CA SER A 516 9.10 36.39 -15.25
C SER A 516 10.54 36.08 -14.81
N LYS A 517 10.69 35.20 -13.86
CA LYS A 517 11.97 34.80 -13.28
C LYS A 517 12.17 33.30 -13.36
N VAL A 518 13.42 32.90 -13.34
CA VAL A 518 13.83 31.50 -13.34
C VAL A 518 14.74 31.19 -12.16
N ARG A 519 14.74 29.92 -11.79
CA ARG A 519 15.70 29.29 -10.87
C ARG A 519 16.59 28.36 -11.66
N ILE A 520 17.88 28.35 -11.39
CA ILE A 520 18.89 27.49 -12.04
C ILE A 520 19.38 26.50 -11.00
N LEU A 521 19.21 25.22 -11.31
CA LEU A 521 19.46 24.11 -10.43
C LEU A 521 20.45 23.12 -11.07
N LEU A 522 21.20 22.37 -10.24
CA LEU A 522 22.10 21.33 -10.67
C LEU A 522 21.79 20.00 -9.99
N SER A 523 21.73 18.97 -10.78
CA SER A 523 21.68 17.56 -10.37
C SER A 523 23.07 16.94 -10.42
N ASP A 524 23.36 16.03 -9.49
CA ASP A 524 24.54 15.17 -9.49
C ASP A 524 24.17 13.68 -9.62
N ASP A 525 22.91 13.36 -9.85
CA ASP A 525 22.36 12.02 -9.89
C ASP A 525 21.58 11.71 -11.20
N SER A 526 22.02 12.34 -12.28
CA SER A 526 21.41 12.19 -13.63
C SER A 526 19.97 12.73 -13.72
N GLY A 527 19.64 13.79 -12.98
CA GLY A 527 18.35 14.47 -13.04
C GLY A 527 17.27 13.85 -12.15
N LYS A 528 17.60 12.88 -11.31
CA LYS A 528 16.64 12.33 -10.35
C LYS A 528 16.24 13.35 -9.29
N SER A 529 17.24 14.09 -8.77
CA SER A 529 17.04 15.21 -7.86
C SER A 529 17.87 16.44 -8.27
N TYR A 530 17.46 17.61 -7.82
CA TYR A 530 18.12 18.89 -8.10
C TYR A 530 18.41 19.60 -6.78
N LYS A 531 19.42 19.14 -6.08
CA LYS A 531 19.72 19.60 -4.72
C LYS A 531 20.59 20.88 -4.64
N TYR A 532 21.26 21.26 -5.74
CA TYR A 532 22.09 22.45 -5.73
C TYR A 532 21.39 23.58 -6.46
N VAL A 533 21.10 24.66 -5.75
CA VAL A 533 20.63 25.93 -6.34
C VAL A 533 21.86 26.73 -6.78
N ILE A 534 22.08 26.86 -8.09
CA ILE A 534 23.17 27.63 -8.65
C ILE A 534 22.83 29.12 -8.59
N LYS A 535 21.62 29.48 -9.04
CA LYS A 535 21.07 30.82 -8.94
C LYS A 535 19.56 30.80 -8.75
N ASP A 536 19.06 31.79 -8.03
CA ASP A 536 17.63 31.97 -7.80
C ASP A 536 17.18 33.37 -8.21
N ASN A 537 15.89 33.52 -8.53
CA ASN A 537 15.29 34.83 -8.90
C ASN A 537 15.97 35.52 -10.08
N VAL A 538 16.50 34.76 -11.04
CA VAL A 538 17.14 35.32 -12.25
C VAL A 538 16.06 35.82 -13.21
N PRO A 539 16.19 37.02 -13.83
CA PRO A 539 15.28 37.43 -14.89
C PRO A 539 15.21 36.41 -16.02
N ASN A 540 13.99 36.07 -16.47
CA ASN A 540 13.78 35.14 -17.60
C ASN A 540 13.99 35.83 -18.95
N ASN A 541 15.23 36.28 -19.23
CA ASN A 541 15.60 37.05 -20.42
C ASN A 541 16.41 36.25 -21.45
N GLY A 542 16.52 34.94 -21.27
CA GLY A 542 17.17 34.01 -22.20
C GLY A 542 18.67 33.80 -21.96
N SER A 543 19.30 34.41 -20.97
CA SER A 543 20.70 34.15 -20.65
C SER A 543 21.06 34.42 -19.18
N CYS A 544 22.07 33.72 -18.67
CA CYS A 544 22.63 34.00 -17.34
C CYS A 544 24.04 33.41 -17.20
N GLU A 545 24.97 34.25 -16.69
CA GLU A 545 26.27 33.75 -16.26
C GLU A 545 26.11 33.00 -14.93
N ILE A 546 26.62 31.78 -14.85
CA ILE A 546 26.68 30.96 -13.65
C ILE A 546 28.13 30.64 -13.29
N THR A 547 28.34 30.23 -12.04
CA THR A 547 29.62 29.66 -11.58
C THR A 547 29.36 28.22 -11.15
N MET A 548 30.15 27.26 -11.67
CA MET A 548 30.04 25.86 -11.26
C MET A 548 30.33 25.72 -9.77
N PRO A 549 29.44 25.08 -9.01
CA PRO A 549 29.66 24.87 -7.59
C PRO A 549 30.84 23.93 -7.34
N ASN A 550 31.44 24.02 -6.16
CA ASN A 550 32.58 23.16 -5.78
C ASN A 550 32.09 21.76 -5.33
N VAL A 551 31.60 21.01 -6.27
CA VAL A 551 31.07 19.64 -6.07
C VAL A 551 31.80 18.66 -6.97
N SER A 552 31.84 17.38 -6.58
CA SER A 552 32.35 16.31 -7.41
C SER A 552 31.19 15.60 -8.08
N ILE A 553 31.11 15.68 -9.40
CA ILE A 553 30.10 14.97 -10.19
C ILE A 553 30.81 14.04 -11.16
N GLY A 554 30.59 12.75 -10.98
CA GLY A 554 31.22 11.70 -11.77
C GLY A 554 30.36 11.23 -12.92
N THR A 555 30.58 9.97 -13.29
CA THR A 555 29.87 9.29 -14.38
C THR A 555 29.00 8.15 -13.83
N THR A 556 27.97 7.80 -14.59
CA THR A 556 27.19 6.59 -14.40
C THR A 556 27.16 5.76 -15.67
N ARG A 557 26.81 4.51 -15.57
CA ARG A 557 26.66 3.62 -16.71
C ARG A 557 25.39 3.98 -17.49
N GLY A 558 25.58 4.51 -18.69
CA GLY A 558 24.50 4.84 -19.60
C GLY A 558 23.96 3.62 -20.35
N HIS A 559 22.95 3.84 -21.18
CA HIS A 559 22.44 2.84 -22.10
C HIS A 559 23.58 2.34 -23.03
N PHE A 560 23.60 1.08 -23.42
CA PHE A 560 24.69 0.42 -24.16
C PHE A 560 26.06 0.35 -23.43
N GLY A 561 26.07 0.50 -22.09
CA GLY A 561 27.29 0.31 -21.29
C GLY A 561 28.31 1.45 -21.36
N LYS A 562 28.04 2.53 -22.11
CA LYS A 562 28.90 3.74 -22.17
C LYS A 562 28.75 4.55 -20.89
N GLN A 563 29.86 5.12 -20.42
CA GLN A 563 29.78 6.06 -19.29
C GLN A 563 29.23 7.39 -19.73
N LYS A 564 28.33 7.99 -18.91
CA LYS A 564 27.82 9.35 -19.10
C LYS A 564 27.98 10.16 -17.82
N GLY A 565 28.21 11.47 -17.94
CA GLY A 565 28.24 12.37 -16.79
C GLY A 565 26.89 12.40 -16.07
N GLN A 566 26.93 12.59 -14.76
CA GLN A 566 25.72 12.64 -13.90
C GLN A 566 25.18 14.06 -13.71
N GLY A 567 25.94 15.08 -14.11
CA GLY A 567 25.56 16.49 -13.99
C GLY A 567 24.50 16.88 -15.01
N ILE A 568 23.39 17.44 -14.52
CA ILE A 568 22.34 18.02 -15.36
C ILE A 568 21.92 19.36 -14.76
N ILE A 569 21.94 20.43 -15.56
CA ILE A 569 21.39 21.73 -15.19
C ILE A 569 19.91 21.76 -15.60
N LYS A 570 19.08 22.28 -14.69
CA LYS A 570 17.67 22.59 -14.92
C LYS A 570 17.45 24.07 -14.71
N ILE A 571 16.78 24.70 -15.68
CA ILE A 571 16.24 26.07 -15.55
C ILE A 571 14.72 25.91 -15.42
N GLU A 572 14.14 26.37 -14.32
CA GLU A 572 12.69 26.32 -14.09
C GLU A 572 12.10 27.71 -13.94
N VAL A 573 10.93 27.91 -14.52
CA VAL A 573 10.19 29.18 -14.38
C VAL A 573 9.56 29.26 -13.00
N ILE A 574 9.90 30.29 -12.23
CA ILE A 574 9.32 30.53 -10.90
C ILE A 574 7.84 30.88 -11.07
N ASP A 575 6.98 30.29 -10.23
CA ASP A 575 5.51 30.41 -10.28
C ASP A 575 4.89 29.99 -11.62
N GLY A 576 5.64 29.23 -12.42
CA GLY A 576 5.23 28.60 -13.68
C GLY A 576 5.42 27.09 -13.65
N LEU A 577 5.07 26.42 -14.76
CA LEU A 577 5.28 24.98 -14.87
C LEU A 577 6.49 24.62 -15.75
N ALA A 578 6.86 25.50 -16.69
CA ALA A 578 7.86 25.18 -17.69
C ALA A 578 9.27 25.08 -17.10
N TYR A 579 10.05 24.14 -17.63
CA TYR A 579 11.47 24.01 -17.32
C TYR A 579 12.26 23.53 -18.54
N ALA A 580 13.57 23.79 -18.52
CA ALA A 580 14.51 23.34 -19.53
C ALA A 580 15.66 22.58 -18.89
N LEU A 581 16.23 21.61 -19.60
CA LEU A 581 17.33 20.77 -19.17
C LEU A 581 18.54 20.93 -20.06
N SER A 582 19.74 20.82 -19.50
CA SER A 582 20.99 20.72 -20.28
C SER A 582 21.14 19.39 -21.05
N CYS A 583 20.24 18.45 -20.82
CA CYS A 583 20.14 17.18 -21.51
C CYS A 583 18.69 16.93 -21.90
N LEU A 584 18.40 16.84 -23.17
CA LEU A 584 17.05 16.69 -23.72
C LEU A 584 16.58 15.24 -23.81
N SER A 585 17.46 14.26 -23.60
CA SER A 585 17.09 12.85 -23.68
C SER A 585 18.08 11.99 -22.90
N PRO A 586 17.62 10.98 -22.12
CA PRO A 586 18.52 10.02 -21.47
C PRO A 586 19.29 9.17 -22.47
N TYR A 587 18.86 9.13 -23.74
CA TYR A 587 19.55 8.43 -24.82
C TYR A 587 20.59 9.30 -25.50
N LYS A 588 20.40 10.60 -25.49
CA LYS A 588 21.41 11.57 -25.85
C LYS A 588 22.33 11.73 -24.65
N GLN A 589 23.59 11.37 -24.76
CA GLN A 589 24.59 11.44 -23.70
C GLN A 589 24.91 12.89 -23.36
N GLY A 590 24.00 13.58 -22.67
CA GLY A 590 24.09 15.03 -22.44
C GLY A 590 24.47 15.42 -21.01
N GLY A 591 24.73 14.45 -20.12
CA GLY A 591 25.20 14.75 -18.79
C GLY A 591 26.70 15.13 -18.81
N PHE A 592 27.12 15.92 -17.84
CA PHE A 592 28.49 16.36 -17.68
C PHE A 592 29.08 15.95 -16.32
N MET A 593 30.40 16.07 -16.19
CA MET A 593 31.13 15.87 -14.94
C MET A 593 31.53 17.22 -14.36
N VAL A 594 31.71 17.27 -13.06
CA VAL A 594 32.32 18.44 -12.38
C VAL A 594 33.51 17.92 -11.56
N GLU A 595 34.69 18.47 -11.81
CA GLU A 595 35.87 18.21 -11.01
C GLU A 595 35.91 19.19 -9.85
N LYS A 596 35.85 18.65 -8.63
CA LYS A 596 36.00 19.42 -7.40
C LYS A 596 37.43 20.01 -7.36
N ASP A 597 37.54 21.32 -7.16
CA ASP A 597 38.85 21.93 -6.92
C ASP A 597 39.17 21.82 -5.43
N GLN A 598 40.21 21.07 -5.11
CA GLN A 598 40.68 20.92 -3.72
C GLN A 598 41.22 22.22 -3.14
N LYS A 599 41.56 23.19 -4.02
CA LYS A 599 42.05 24.51 -3.62
C LYS A 599 40.94 25.53 -3.43
N LEU A 600 39.77 25.32 -4.05
CA LEU A 600 38.54 26.06 -3.78
C LEU A 600 37.98 25.57 -2.47
N ALA A 601 38.08 26.40 -1.46
CA ALA A 601 37.49 26.09 -0.16
C ALA A 601 36.01 25.77 -0.27
N GLU A 602 35.55 24.83 0.55
CA GLU A 602 34.11 24.64 0.79
C GLU A 602 33.51 26.00 1.16
N PRO A 603 32.30 26.33 0.72
CA PRO A 603 31.67 27.60 1.13
C PRO A 603 31.73 27.75 2.63
N LEU A 604 32.19 28.94 3.08
CA LEU A 604 32.23 29.24 4.49
C LEU A 604 30.79 29.18 5.04
N LYS A 605 30.56 28.35 6.05
CA LYS A 605 29.25 28.17 6.69
C LYS A 605 29.39 28.09 8.20
N PHE A 606 28.41 28.55 8.92
CA PHE A 606 28.29 28.26 10.34
C PHE A 606 27.88 26.79 10.55
N ILE A 607 28.38 26.18 11.60
CA ILE A 607 27.96 24.82 12.03
C ILE A 607 26.63 24.96 12.77
N PRO A 608 25.54 24.31 12.29
CA PRO A 608 24.17 24.57 12.76
C PRO A 608 23.95 24.37 14.26
N ASN A 609 24.59 23.40 14.88
CA ASN A 609 24.46 23.12 16.32
C ASN A 609 25.25 24.07 17.20
N THR A 610 26.08 24.98 16.66
CA THR A 610 26.81 25.99 17.36
C THR A 610 26.18 27.40 17.25
N LEU A 611 25.14 27.53 16.41
CA LEU A 611 24.44 28.81 16.23
C LEU A 611 23.70 29.21 17.49
N PRO A 612 23.88 30.49 17.93
CA PRO A 612 23.11 31.01 19.04
C PRO A 612 21.61 31.00 18.71
N LYS A 613 20.82 30.42 19.61
CA LYS A 613 19.37 30.41 19.49
C LYS A 613 18.78 31.76 19.89
N ASP A 614 17.61 32.08 19.35
CA ASP A 614 16.83 33.21 19.78
C ASP A 614 16.49 33.09 21.27
N ILE A 615 16.55 34.20 21.98
CA ILE A 615 16.24 34.27 23.40
C ILE A 615 15.24 35.39 23.68
N THR A 616 14.50 35.22 24.76
CA THR A 616 13.56 36.22 25.24
C THR A 616 13.93 36.62 26.65
N LEU A 617 13.97 37.90 26.89
CA LEU A 617 14.35 38.53 28.17
C LEU A 617 13.18 39.36 28.69
N GLN A 618 13.10 39.52 30.00
CA GLN A 618 12.21 40.52 30.65
C GLN A 618 12.79 41.90 30.53
N ASP A 619 11.94 42.94 30.64
CA ASP A 619 12.38 44.30 30.74
C ASP A 619 13.36 44.45 31.92
N ASN A 620 14.48 45.12 31.72
CA ASN A 620 15.59 45.26 32.64
C ASN A 620 16.55 44.07 32.81
N ALA A 621 16.40 43.00 32.08
CA ALA A 621 17.39 41.90 32.07
C ALA A 621 18.66 42.30 31.32
N ASN A 622 19.84 41.92 31.84
CA ASN A 622 21.09 42.15 31.16
C ASN A 622 21.17 41.36 29.86
N ILE A 623 21.57 42.03 28.76
CA ILE A 623 21.78 41.37 27.47
C ILE A 623 22.98 40.44 27.61
N PRO A 624 22.81 39.12 27.29
CA PRO A 624 23.90 38.17 27.40
C PRO A 624 25.04 38.50 26.44
N GLN A 625 26.24 38.18 26.87
CA GLN A 625 27.43 38.30 26.02
C GLN A 625 27.28 37.40 24.79
N ALA A 626 27.74 37.85 23.64
CA ALA A 626 27.69 37.10 22.40
C ALA A 626 28.58 35.85 22.48
N ILE A 627 28.00 34.69 22.20
CA ILE A 627 28.73 33.43 22.03
C ILE A 627 28.99 33.27 20.53
N LEU A 628 30.27 33.32 20.14
CA LEU A 628 30.62 33.21 18.73
C LEU A 628 30.37 31.75 18.22
N PRO A 629 29.57 31.55 17.15
CA PRO A 629 29.36 30.26 16.56
C PRO A 629 30.61 29.73 15.85
N GLN A 630 30.71 28.41 15.68
CA GLN A 630 31.80 27.80 14.94
C GLN A 630 31.46 27.74 13.44
N THR A 631 32.51 27.66 12.61
CA THR A 631 32.39 27.61 11.16
C THR A 631 33.04 26.36 10.58
N THR A 632 32.61 26.00 9.37
CA THR A 632 33.26 25.00 8.53
C THR A 632 33.37 25.55 7.11
N GLY A 633 34.29 24.98 6.33
CA GLY A 633 34.60 25.54 5.00
C GLY A 633 35.42 26.81 5.08
N GLY A 634 35.45 27.56 3.99
CA GLY A 634 36.29 28.72 3.82
C GLY A 634 37.75 28.37 3.43
N CYS A 635 38.51 29.38 3.00
CA CYS A 635 39.89 29.23 2.59
C CYS A 635 40.90 29.34 3.74
N SER A 636 40.45 29.88 4.87
CA SER A 636 41.23 30.08 6.10
C SER A 636 40.31 30.17 7.32
N THR A 637 40.87 30.12 8.51
CA THR A 637 40.12 30.40 9.74
C THR A 637 39.47 31.77 9.65
N PRO A 638 38.12 31.85 9.65
CA PRO A 638 37.47 33.16 9.46
C PRO A 638 37.53 34.00 10.72
N ASN A 639 37.54 35.29 10.52
CA ASN A 639 37.27 36.26 11.59
C ASN A 639 35.76 36.34 11.82
N ILE A 640 35.32 36.07 13.04
CA ILE A 640 33.89 36.14 13.39
C ILE A 640 33.63 37.39 14.22
N THR A 641 32.77 38.24 13.70
CA THR A 641 32.33 39.48 14.34
C THR A 641 30.82 39.42 14.55
N TYR A 642 30.33 40.29 15.44
CA TYR A 642 28.90 40.50 15.55
C TYR A 642 28.55 41.99 15.66
N LYS A 643 27.32 42.29 15.26
CA LYS A 643 26.74 43.62 15.36
C LYS A 643 25.33 43.53 15.91
N ASP A 644 25.02 44.29 16.93
CA ASP A 644 23.70 44.40 17.51
C ASP A 644 22.99 45.65 16.92
N VAL A 645 21.74 45.44 16.51
CA VAL A 645 20.83 46.47 16.02
C VAL A 645 19.54 46.40 16.83
N THR A 646 19.19 47.45 17.52
CA THR A 646 17.94 47.56 18.27
C THR A 646 16.79 47.90 17.32
N ASN A 647 15.74 47.04 17.30
CA ASN A 647 14.56 47.23 16.48
C ASN A 647 13.33 47.36 17.39
N THR A 648 12.73 48.54 17.44
CA THR A 648 11.55 48.87 18.26
C THR A 648 10.26 48.83 17.46
N GLU A 649 10.32 49.09 16.15
CA GLU A 649 9.11 49.13 15.30
C GLU A 649 8.61 47.74 14.88
N LYS A 650 9.53 46.92 14.41
CA LYS A 650 9.21 45.56 13.92
C LYS A 650 8.63 44.62 15.00
N TYR A 651 9.00 44.84 16.25
CA TYR A 651 8.64 43.96 17.37
C TYR A 651 7.71 44.62 18.42
N ALA A 652 7.15 45.79 18.13
CA ALA A 652 6.26 46.51 19.04
C ALA A 652 5.08 45.61 19.53
N PRO A 653 4.67 45.71 20.83
CA PRO A 653 5.12 46.59 21.87
C PRO A 653 6.47 46.25 22.52
N ASN A 654 7.09 45.12 22.13
CA ASN A 654 8.38 44.68 22.63
C ASN A 654 9.53 45.36 21.88
N VAL A 655 10.74 45.15 22.34
CA VAL A 655 11.97 45.58 21.68
C VAL A 655 12.81 44.35 21.38
N ALA A 656 13.36 44.24 20.18
CA ALA A 656 14.33 43.17 19.88
C ALA A 656 15.70 43.76 19.54
N ILE A 657 16.74 43.06 19.96
CA ILE A 657 18.10 43.24 19.46
C ILE A 657 18.35 42.16 18.43
N GLU A 658 18.53 42.56 17.18
CA GLU A 658 18.96 41.70 16.10
C GLU A 658 20.49 41.63 16.12
N ARG A 659 21.04 40.55 16.68
CA ARG A 659 22.48 40.28 16.77
C ARG A 659 22.91 39.50 15.55
N THR A 660 23.54 40.18 14.59
CA THR A 660 24.02 39.55 13.37
C THR A 660 25.49 39.17 13.50
N PHE A 661 25.76 37.86 13.48
CA PHE A 661 27.11 37.29 13.38
C PHE A 661 27.56 37.28 11.93
N THR A 662 28.78 37.67 11.67
CA THR A 662 29.41 37.63 10.35
C THR A 662 30.75 36.92 10.48
N ALA A 663 30.93 35.82 9.73
CA ALA A 663 32.22 35.19 9.56
C ALA A 663 32.77 35.55 8.17
N GLU A 664 34.02 35.99 8.13
CA GLU A 664 34.72 36.38 6.91
C GLU A 664 36.12 35.79 6.91
N ASP A 665 36.48 35.07 5.84
CA ASP A 665 37.81 34.52 5.66
C ASP A 665 38.73 35.47 4.85
N THR A 666 40.00 35.10 4.76
CA THR A 666 41.00 35.96 4.06
C THR A 666 40.77 36.00 2.53
N CYS A 667 39.94 35.14 1.99
CA CYS A 667 39.55 35.13 0.58
C CYS A 667 38.30 35.99 0.30
N GLY A 668 37.71 36.60 1.35
CA GLY A 668 36.51 37.42 1.23
C GLY A 668 35.20 36.61 1.20
N ASN A 669 35.22 35.28 1.50
CA ASN A 669 34.01 34.54 1.69
C ASN A 669 33.32 34.99 2.98
N LYS A 670 32.02 35.24 2.91
CA LYS A 670 31.21 35.67 4.04
C LYS A 670 29.99 34.78 4.27
N THR A 671 29.67 34.55 5.55
CA THR A 671 28.40 33.98 5.95
C THR A 671 27.86 34.74 7.14
N THR A 672 26.55 34.85 7.24
CA THR A 672 25.88 35.59 8.32
C THR A 672 24.80 34.74 8.99
N HIS A 673 24.60 35.01 10.28
CA HIS A 673 23.49 34.44 11.05
C HIS A 673 22.98 35.53 12.00
N THR A 674 21.65 35.68 12.13
CA THR A 674 21.04 36.65 13.02
C THR A 674 20.31 35.93 14.14
N GLN A 675 20.70 36.25 15.39
CA GLN A 675 20.01 35.86 16.61
C GLN A 675 19.06 36.96 17.00
N ILE A 676 17.83 36.66 17.36
CA ILE A 676 16.84 37.59 17.92
C ILE A 676 16.89 37.53 19.45
N ILE A 677 17.16 38.66 20.08
CA ILE A 677 17.06 38.85 21.52
C ILE A 677 15.82 39.71 21.78
N LEU A 678 14.71 39.08 22.09
CA LEU A 678 13.44 39.79 22.33
C LEU A 678 13.34 40.25 23.79
N ILE A 679 13.12 41.53 24.00
CA ILE A 679 12.93 42.13 25.33
C ILE A 679 11.46 42.48 25.50
N LEU A 680 10.79 41.76 26.41
CA LEU A 680 9.36 41.93 26.65
C LEU A 680 9.13 43.14 27.59
N LYS A 681 8.23 44.01 27.19
CA LYS A 681 7.81 45.19 27.99
C LYS A 681 6.75 44.84 29.03
N GLU A 682 6.08 43.66 28.91
CA GLU A 682 5.08 43.22 29.85
C GLU A 682 5.53 41.96 30.60
N ALA A 683 5.03 41.75 31.80
CA ALA A 683 5.31 40.56 32.59
C ALA A 683 4.75 39.31 31.92
N ILE A 684 5.60 38.32 31.71
CA ILE A 684 5.21 37.01 31.13
C ILE A 684 4.31 36.27 32.12
N LYS A 685 3.11 35.91 31.72
CA LYS A 685 2.25 35.02 32.49
C LYS A 685 2.88 33.65 32.58
N PRO A 686 2.88 33.00 33.76
CA PRO A 686 3.37 31.63 33.88
C PRO A 686 2.69 30.69 32.88
N LEU A 687 3.42 29.68 32.38
CA LEU A 687 2.84 28.62 31.58
C LEU A 687 1.90 27.82 32.48
N THR A 688 0.66 27.61 32.04
CA THR A 688 -0.32 26.81 32.78
C THR A 688 -1.16 25.97 31.81
N PHE A 689 -1.58 24.81 32.25
CA PHE A 689 -2.59 24.04 31.51
C PHE A 689 -3.96 24.72 31.61
N ILE A 690 -4.76 24.63 30.53
CA ILE A 690 -6.16 25.05 30.54
C ILE A 690 -6.99 23.92 31.15
N GLU A 691 -7.51 24.12 32.37
CA GLU A 691 -8.20 23.12 33.19
C GLU A 691 -9.30 22.37 32.43
N SER A 692 -10.08 23.06 31.61
CA SER A 692 -11.16 22.44 30.80
C SER A 692 -10.67 21.46 29.73
N THR A 693 -9.37 21.40 29.48
CA THR A 693 -8.74 20.49 28.52
C THR A 693 -8.01 19.33 29.21
N LEU A 694 -7.90 19.34 30.52
CA LEU A 694 -7.26 18.29 31.29
C LEU A 694 -8.20 17.08 31.41
N PRO A 695 -7.69 15.86 31.28
CA PRO A 695 -8.48 14.67 31.57
C PRO A 695 -8.77 14.54 33.06
N GLN A 696 -9.75 13.71 33.41
CA GLN A 696 -9.99 13.35 34.82
C GLN A 696 -8.70 12.78 35.42
N LYS A 697 -8.39 13.23 36.62
CA LYS A 697 -7.15 12.93 37.33
C LYS A 697 -6.96 11.44 37.62
N GLU A 698 -8.09 10.75 37.79
CA GLU A 698 -8.12 9.32 38.09
C GLU A 698 -9.33 8.68 37.39
N ILE A 699 -9.11 7.57 36.71
CA ILE A 699 -10.15 6.77 36.05
C ILE A 699 -9.86 5.28 36.22
N THR A 700 -10.93 4.48 36.18
CA THR A 700 -10.83 3.02 36.13
C THR A 700 -11.40 2.52 34.80
N VAL A 701 -10.72 1.59 34.18
CA VAL A 701 -11.15 0.92 32.95
C VAL A 701 -11.10 -0.60 33.16
N HIS A 702 -12.14 -1.26 32.67
CA HIS A 702 -12.33 -2.71 32.93
C HIS A 702 -11.72 -3.58 31.83
N CYS A 703 -10.67 -3.13 31.19
CA CYS A 703 -9.82 -3.91 30.29
C CYS A 703 -8.70 -3.06 29.71
N THR A 704 -7.57 -3.68 29.39
CA THR A 704 -6.49 -3.02 28.65
C THR A 704 -6.94 -2.41 27.33
N LYS A 705 -7.89 -3.05 26.63
CA LYS A 705 -8.47 -2.56 25.37
C LYS A 705 -9.29 -1.27 25.51
N LEU A 706 -9.69 -0.92 26.73
CA LEU A 706 -10.53 0.26 27.03
C LEU A 706 -9.72 1.47 27.51
N ILE A 707 -8.39 1.39 27.50
CA ILE A 707 -7.53 2.50 27.89
C ILE A 707 -7.73 3.65 26.91
N PRO A 708 -8.17 4.83 27.38
CA PRO A 708 -8.40 5.96 26.49
C PRO A 708 -7.07 6.49 25.94
N LEU A 709 -7.12 6.91 24.69
CA LEU A 709 -6.00 7.64 24.09
C LEU A 709 -5.69 8.91 24.89
N PRO A 710 -4.43 9.38 24.90
CA PRO A 710 -4.07 10.62 25.58
C PRO A 710 -4.90 11.81 25.08
N THR A 711 -5.47 12.54 26.00
CA THR A 711 -6.27 13.74 25.71
C THR A 711 -5.37 14.84 25.16
N GLN A 712 -5.82 15.58 24.15
CA GLN A 712 -5.12 16.76 23.67
C GLN A 712 -5.29 17.92 24.65
N VAL A 713 -4.32 18.08 25.54
CA VAL A 713 -4.29 19.18 26.51
C VAL A 713 -3.87 20.50 25.84
N LYS A 714 -4.35 21.63 26.35
CA LYS A 714 -3.97 22.97 25.91
C LYS A 714 -3.36 23.76 27.05
N THR A 715 -2.58 24.76 26.69
CA THR A 715 -1.90 25.63 27.65
C THR A 715 -2.22 27.11 27.38
N THR A 716 -1.99 27.94 28.38
CA THR A 716 -2.04 29.41 28.30
C THR A 716 -0.84 29.99 29.05
N GLY A 717 -0.46 31.19 28.71
CA GLY A 717 0.76 31.77 29.26
C GLY A 717 2.02 31.23 28.61
N GLY A 718 3.16 31.32 29.31
CA GLY A 718 4.47 30.89 28.80
C GLY A 718 5.18 31.95 27.96
N LEU A 719 6.43 31.67 27.67
CA LEU A 719 7.34 32.55 26.93
C LEU A 719 7.26 32.33 25.41
N SER A 720 6.99 31.10 25.01
CA SER A 720 6.87 30.66 23.61
C SER A 720 5.81 29.58 23.49
N LYS A 721 5.44 29.24 22.28
CA LYS A 721 4.54 28.11 22.03
C LYS A 721 5.15 26.84 22.64
N PRO A 722 4.54 26.21 23.64
CA PRO A 722 5.11 25.04 24.28
C PRO A 722 5.03 23.80 23.42
N THR A 723 6.01 22.93 23.59
CA THR A 723 5.95 21.55 23.08
C THR A 723 5.15 20.71 24.07
N LEU A 724 4.14 19.99 23.57
CA LEU A 724 3.31 19.11 24.35
C LEU A 724 3.72 17.65 24.11
N SER A 725 3.83 16.87 25.18
CA SER A 725 4.11 15.42 25.12
C SER A 725 3.38 14.70 26.22
N ASN A 726 3.26 13.41 26.11
CA ASN A 726 2.76 12.53 27.17
C ASN A 726 3.58 11.25 27.23
N GLU A 727 3.58 10.62 28.42
CA GLU A 727 4.30 9.38 28.71
C GLU A 727 3.47 8.54 29.68
N ASP A 728 3.38 7.24 29.43
CA ASP A 728 2.71 6.28 30.29
C ASP A 728 3.72 5.43 31.07
N ILE A 729 3.61 5.45 32.38
CA ILE A 729 4.42 4.63 33.30
C ILE A 729 3.50 3.58 33.92
N ILE A 730 3.81 2.32 33.71
CA ILE A 730 3.03 1.19 34.24
C ILE A 730 3.60 0.75 35.59
N SER A 731 2.71 0.58 36.57
CA SER A 731 3.03 0.06 37.90
C SER A 731 1.96 -0.93 38.41
N ASP A 732 2.21 -1.57 39.55
CA ASP A 732 1.26 -2.40 40.30
C ASP A 732 0.58 -3.52 39.50
N ARG A 733 1.35 -4.11 38.57
CA ARG A 733 0.83 -5.19 37.71
C ARG A 733 0.57 -6.46 38.53
N LYS A 734 -0.70 -6.84 38.63
CA LYS A 734 -1.15 -8.08 39.28
C LYS A 734 -1.34 -9.21 38.27
N CYS A 735 -1.87 -8.91 37.11
CA CYS A 735 -2.00 -9.82 35.98
C CYS A 735 -1.85 -9.05 34.66
N GLU A 736 -2.11 -9.68 33.50
CA GLU A 736 -1.94 -9.05 32.20
C GLU A 736 -2.87 -7.83 32.03
N ASN A 737 -4.09 -7.92 32.51
CA ASN A 737 -5.13 -6.89 32.37
C ASN A 737 -5.44 -6.14 33.67
N THR A 738 -4.61 -6.29 34.73
CA THR A 738 -4.79 -5.54 36.02
C THR A 738 -3.49 -4.89 36.42
N TYR A 739 -3.43 -3.57 36.29
CA TYR A 739 -2.27 -2.72 36.59
C TYR A 739 -2.67 -1.24 36.63
N THR A 740 -1.75 -0.41 37.06
CA THR A 740 -1.94 1.05 37.11
C THR A 740 -1.06 1.72 36.08
N ILE A 741 -1.62 2.68 35.33
CA ILE A 741 -0.88 3.55 34.42
C ILE A 741 -0.85 4.94 35.05
N LYS A 742 0.34 5.49 35.21
CA LYS A 742 0.55 6.89 35.50
C LYS A 742 0.88 7.60 34.19
N ARG A 743 -0.09 8.32 33.62
CA ARG A 743 0.07 9.10 32.40
C ARG A 743 0.49 10.52 32.73
N ILE A 744 1.66 10.91 32.29
CA ILE A 744 2.22 12.23 32.56
C ILE A 744 2.10 13.07 31.31
N TYR A 745 1.30 14.13 31.37
CA TYR A 745 1.25 15.18 30.34
C TYR A 745 2.30 16.24 30.66
N LYS A 746 3.11 16.59 29.70
CA LYS A 746 4.19 17.56 29.85
C LYS A 746 4.00 18.68 28.82
N ALA A 747 4.08 19.92 29.29
CA ALA A 747 4.20 21.09 28.43
C ALA A 747 5.49 21.81 28.77
N GLN A 748 6.28 22.07 27.74
CA GLN A 748 7.60 22.71 27.88
C GLN A 748 7.74 23.83 26.88
N ASP A 749 8.00 25.01 27.34
CA ASP A 749 8.43 26.15 26.55
C ASP A 749 9.94 26.42 26.72
N ASN A 750 10.42 27.51 26.17
CA ASN A 750 11.84 27.88 26.29
C ASN A 750 12.28 28.30 27.71
N ARG A 751 11.36 28.42 28.65
CA ARG A 751 11.59 28.89 30.02
C ARG A 751 11.31 27.83 31.06
N GLU A 752 10.16 27.16 30.94
CA GLU A 752 9.65 26.30 32.01
C GLU A 752 8.99 25.04 31.47
N THR A 753 8.88 24.11 32.35
CA THR A 753 8.20 22.84 32.09
C THR A 753 7.16 22.64 33.17
N ILE A 754 5.94 22.34 32.76
CA ILE A 754 4.84 21.95 33.65
C ILE A 754 4.37 20.55 33.33
N THR A 755 3.87 19.85 34.32
CA THR A 755 3.34 18.50 34.18
C THR A 755 1.98 18.37 34.83
N TYR A 756 1.18 17.45 34.25
CA TYR A 756 -0.09 17.02 34.83
C TYR A 756 -0.13 15.51 34.80
N GLU A 757 -0.52 14.89 35.90
CA GLU A 757 -0.55 13.45 36.05
C GLU A 757 -2.00 12.92 36.08
N GLN A 758 -2.26 11.90 35.30
CA GLN A 758 -3.49 11.13 35.29
C GLN A 758 -3.18 9.70 35.71
N THR A 759 -3.94 9.16 36.63
CA THR A 759 -3.87 7.75 37.04
C THR A 759 -4.99 6.97 36.36
N ILE A 760 -4.65 5.88 35.70
CA ILE A 760 -5.58 4.97 35.04
C ILE A 760 -5.45 3.60 35.69
N HIS A 761 -6.44 3.19 36.43
CA HIS A 761 -6.53 1.83 36.96
C HIS A 761 -7.14 0.91 35.91
N VAL A 762 -6.33 0.01 35.40
CA VAL A 762 -6.80 -1.05 34.51
C VAL A 762 -7.11 -2.24 35.42
N VAL A 763 -8.36 -2.70 35.37
CA VAL A 763 -8.87 -3.77 36.23
C VAL A 763 -9.58 -4.80 35.37
N ASP A 764 -9.31 -6.02 35.61
CA ASP A 764 -10.05 -7.15 35.03
C ASP A 764 -10.79 -7.88 36.13
N ASP A 765 -12.02 -7.50 36.34
CA ASP A 765 -12.91 -8.00 37.40
C ASP A 765 -14.18 -8.66 36.82
N ILE A 766 -14.25 -8.85 35.53
CA ILE A 766 -15.37 -9.49 34.85
C ILE A 766 -15.07 -10.97 34.68
N LEU A 767 -16.04 -11.80 35.07
CA LEU A 767 -15.89 -13.25 34.94
C LEU A 767 -16.03 -13.66 33.46
N PRO A 768 -15.27 -14.65 33.01
CA PRO A 768 -15.46 -15.21 31.68
C PRO A 768 -16.86 -15.86 31.53
N ASN A 769 -17.35 -15.93 30.31
CA ASN A 769 -18.62 -16.56 29.96
C ASN A 769 -18.41 -17.75 29.04
N PHE A 770 -19.15 -18.84 29.30
CA PHE A 770 -19.17 -19.98 28.39
C PHE A 770 -19.88 -19.61 27.08
N ILE A 771 -19.38 -20.13 25.97
CA ILE A 771 -19.91 -19.91 24.62
C ILE A 771 -20.76 -21.11 24.22
N GLY A 772 -22.01 -20.87 23.82
CA GLY A 772 -22.94 -21.88 23.36
C GLY A 772 -23.88 -22.42 24.46
N GLU A 773 -24.64 -23.44 24.12
CA GLU A 773 -25.55 -24.07 25.07
C GLU A 773 -24.79 -24.92 26.06
N LEU A 774 -25.06 -24.69 27.35
CA LEU A 774 -24.46 -25.45 28.43
C LEU A 774 -25.16 -26.81 28.58
N PRO A 775 -24.39 -27.90 28.83
CA PRO A 775 -24.97 -29.21 29.04
C PRO A 775 -25.92 -29.23 30.24
N LYS A 776 -27.11 -29.76 30.03
CA LYS A 776 -28.15 -29.84 31.07
C LYS A 776 -28.02 -31.14 31.83
N ASP A 777 -28.53 -31.15 33.08
CA ASP A 777 -28.64 -32.36 33.89
C ASP A 777 -29.43 -33.44 33.16
N THR A 778 -28.93 -34.63 33.21
CA THR A 778 -29.47 -35.77 32.47
C THR A 778 -29.66 -36.97 33.40
N THR A 779 -30.74 -37.70 33.18
CA THR A 779 -30.95 -38.99 33.85
C THR A 779 -30.83 -40.11 32.81
N ILE A 780 -30.03 -41.10 33.18
CA ILE A 780 -29.84 -42.34 32.39
C ILE A 780 -30.18 -43.56 33.21
N PHE A 781 -30.43 -44.69 32.58
CA PHE A 781 -30.59 -45.96 33.24
C PHE A 781 -29.25 -46.71 33.30
N GLU A 782 -29.17 -47.70 34.25
CA GLU A 782 -27.93 -48.44 34.56
C GLU A 782 -27.30 -49.13 33.33
N ASP A 783 -28.09 -49.45 32.31
CA ASP A 783 -27.68 -50.12 31.06
C ASP A 783 -27.37 -49.12 29.89
N GLU A 784 -27.54 -47.87 30.12
CA GLU A 784 -27.27 -46.85 29.10
C GLU A 784 -25.82 -46.33 29.18
N LYS A 785 -25.29 -45.97 28.02
CA LYS A 785 -23.93 -45.42 27.93
C LYS A 785 -23.88 -44.04 28.56
N ILE A 786 -22.92 -43.85 29.50
CA ILE A 786 -22.66 -42.54 30.10
C ILE A 786 -22.32 -41.54 28.99
N PRO A 787 -23.01 -40.39 28.90
CA PRO A 787 -22.70 -39.35 27.99
C PRO A 787 -21.25 -38.88 28.11
N THR A 788 -20.55 -38.76 26.99
CA THR A 788 -19.20 -38.21 26.97
C THR A 788 -19.27 -36.70 27.24
N PRO A 789 -18.37 -36.16 28.05
CA PRO A 789 -18.36 -34.74 28.30
C PRO A 789 -18.11 -33.95 27.03
N VAL A 790 -18.88 -32.91 26.81
CA VAL A 790 -18.68 -31.99 25.68
C VAL A 790 -17.51 -31.04 25.97
N GLN A 791 -16.83 -30.61 24.95
CA GLN A 791 -15.82 -29.56 25.10
C GLN A 791 -16.52 -28.20 25.10
N LEU A 792 -16.38 -27.43 26.15
CA LEU A 792 -16.91 -26.09 26.26
C LEU A 792 -15.80 -25.07 25.95
N ASN A 793 -16.17 -24.02 25.29
CA ASN A 793 -15.33 -22.86 25.08
C ASN A 793 -15.87 -21.69 25.92
N ALA A 794 -15.02 -20.76 26.25
CA ALA A 794 -15.40 -19.55 26.97
C ALA A 794 -14.77 -18.32 26.32
N SER A 795 -15.38 -17.16 26.54
CA SER A 795 -14.91 -15.86 26.11
C SER A 795 -14.91 -14.90 27.27
N ASP A 796 -14.07 -13.92 27.19
CA ASP A 796 -13.96 -12.85 28.16
C ASP A 796 -13.83 -11.50 27.45
N ASN A 797 -14.17 -10.41 28.12
CA ASN A 797 -14.08 -9.06 27.57
C ASN A 797 -12.64 -8.58 27.37
N CYS A 798 -11.70 -9.09 28.17
CA CYS A 798 -10.29 -8.71 28.15
C CYS A 798 -9.41 -9.73 27.45
N ASP A 799 -9.69 -11.02 27.67
CA ASP A 799 -8.87 -12.12 27.19
C ASP A 799 -9.46 -12.80 25.95
N GLU A 800 -8.61 -12.95 24.92
CA GLU A 800 -9.00 -13.67 23.69
C GLU A 800 -8.95 -15.20 23.85
N ASN A 801 -8.21 -15.68 24.84
CA ASN A 801 -8.00 -17.10 25.10
C ASN A 801 -8.29 -17.41 26.55
N VAL A 802 -9.52 -17.79 26.83
CA VAL A 802 -9.96 -18.24 28.14
C VAL A 802 -9.71 -19.74 28.25
N SER A 803 -9.04 -20.17 29.32
CA SER A 803 -8.81 -21.59 29.56
C SER A 803 -10.04 -22.24 30.16
N VAL A 804 -10.45 -23.37 29.62
CA VAL A 804 -11.55 -24.18 30.17
C VAL A 804 -10.99 -25.52 30.63
N SER A 805 -11.03 -25.76 31.95
CA SER A 805 -10.66 -27.04 32.55
C SER A 805 -11.89 -27.88 32.80
N PHE A 806 -11.73 -29.17 32.67
CA PHE A 806 -12.79 -30.14 32.93
C PHE A 806 -12.39 -31.06 34.10
N ASN A 807 -13.32 -31.30 35.03
CA ASN A 807 -13.19 -32.26 36.10
C ASN A 807 -14.43 -33.15 36.22
N GLN A 808 -14.25 -34.41 36.56
CA GLN A 808 -15.31 -35.35 36.74
C GLN A 808 -15.23 -35.87 38.20
N GLU A 809 -16.35 -35.81 38.89
CA GLU A 809 -16.53 -36.43 40.20
C GLU A 809 -17.60 -37.53 40.08
N ILE A 810 -17.37 -38.65 40.77
CA ILE A 810 -18.28 -39.79 40.80
C ILE A 810 -18.85 -39.91 42.20
N VAL A 811 -20.20 -39.80 42.30
CA VAL A 811 -20.90 -39.97 43.57
C VAL A 811 -21.38 -41.42 43.66
N GLN A 812 -20.98 -42.08 44.76
CA GLN A 812 -21.40 -43.45 45.03
C GLN A 812 -22.25 -43.50 46.32
N LYS A 813 -23.28 -44.34 46.29
CA LYS A 813 -24.13 -44.66 47.44
C LYS A 813 -24.19 -46.19 47.57
N ASN A 814 -23.83 -46.72 48.76
CA ASN A 814 -23.81 -48.18 49.03
C ASN A 814 -22.97 -48.99 48.00
N GLY A 815 -21.85 -48.42 47.56
CA GLY A 815 -20.92 -49.03 46.59
C GLY A 815 -21.37 -48.99 45.11
N LYS A 816 -22.55 -48.41 44.83
CA LYS A 816 -23.03 -48.19 43.45
C LYS A 816 -22.81 -46.71 43.06
N THR A 817 -22.40 -46.46 41.82
CA THR A 817 -22.34 -45.11 41.25
C THR A 817 -23.76 -44.59 41.01
N THR A 818 -24.13 -43.48 41.62
CA THR A 818 -25.45 -42.89 41.47
C THR A 818 -25.45 -41.62 40.66
N GLN A 819 -24.35 -40.97 40.56
CA GLN A 819 -24.22 -39.75 39.72
C GLN A 819 -22.81 -39.57 39.23
N TYR A 820 -22.67 -38.94 38.06
CA TYR A 820 -21.45 -38.29 37.60
C TYR A 820 -21.69 -36.77 37.60
N LEU A 821 -20.77 -36.05 38.24
CA LEU A 821 -20.77 -34.61 38.23
C LEU A 821 -19.67 -34.16 37.26
N TYR A 822 -20.04 -33.62 36.12
CA TYR A 822 -19.14 -33.06 35.16
C TYR A 822 -19.04 -31.56 35.38
N LYS A 823 -17.86 -31.09 35.78
CA LYS A 823 -17.63 -29.68 36.09
C LYS A 823 -16.64 -29.08 35.10
N TRP A 824 -17.06 -28.07 34.39
CA TRP A 824 -16.18 -27.21 33.61
C TRP A 824 -15.91 -25.94 34.39
N THR A 825 -14.68 -25.47 34.36
CA THR A 825 -14.27 -24.22 34.97
C THR A 825 -13.50 -23.42 33.92
N ALA A 826 -14.04 -22.28 33.56
CA ALA A 826 -13.39 -21.31 32.70
C ALA A 826 -12.61 -20.33 33.59
N SER A 827 -11.36 -20.04 33.19
CA SER A 827 -10.48 -19.11 33.91
C SER A 827 -9.80 -18.19 32.88
N ASP A 828 -9.86 -16.88 33.11
CA ASP A 828 -9.12 -15.89 32.38
C ASP A 828 -7.67 -15.78 32.88
N LYS A 829 -6.88 -14.87 32.35
CA LYS A 829 -5.49 -14.62 32.72
C LYS A 829 -5.33 -13.87 34.05
N CYS A 830 -6.39 -13.28 34.54
CA CYS A 830 -6.42 -12.63 35.85
C CYS A 830 -6.98 -13.54 36.98
N ASN A 831 -7.26 -14.80 36.65
CA ASN A 831 -7.83 -15.82 37.50
C ASN A 831 -9.30 -15.56 37.93
N ASN A 832 -10.05 -14.74 37.18
CA ASN A 832 -11.46 -14.72 37.37
C ASN A 832 -12.05 -16.01 36.80
N THR A 833 -12.96 -16.64 37.53
CA THR A 833 -13.42 -17.98 37.18
C THR A 833 -14.92 -18.11 37.22
N ILE A 834 -15.48 -18.83 36.27
CA ILE A 834 -16.87 -19.29 36.30
C ILE A 834 -16.91 -20.80 36.12
N SER A 835 -17.85 -21.46 36.76
CA SER A 835 -18.00 -22.91 36.62
C SER A 835 -19.41 -23.29 36.21
N HIS A 836 -19.51 -24.32 35.40
CA HIS A 836 -20.77 -25.00 35.09
C HIS A 836 -20.66 -26.47 35.49
N THR A 837 -21.73 -27.01 36.07
CA THR A 837 -21.82 -28.43 36.49
C THR A 837 -23.00 -29.07 35.79
N GLN A 838 -22.79 -30.21 35.17
CA GLN A 838 -23.83 -31.09 34.68
C GLN A 838 -23.88 -32.33 35.60
N THR A 839 -25.03 -32.66 36.07
CA THR A 839 -25.31 -33.88 36.84
C THR A 839 -25.91 -34.95 35.97
N ILE A 840 -25.23 -36.08 35.83
CA ILE A 840 -25.76 -37.27 35.17
C ILE A 840 -26.20 -38.23 36.25
N THR A 841 -27.52 -38.38 36.45
CA THR A 841 -28.08 -39.28 37.49
C THR A 841 -28.37 -40.66 36.90
N ILE A 842 -27.89 -41.70 37.56
CA ILE A 842 -28.14 -43.07 37.18
C ILE A 842 -29.31 -43.63 37.97
N LYS A 843 -30.34 -44.11 37.29
CA LYS A 843 -31.52 -44.71 37.90
C LYS A 843 -31.63 -46.21 37.54
N GLU A 844 -32.11 -46.96 38.47
CA GLU A 844 -32.44 -48.37 38.17
C GLU A 844 -33.61 -48.45 37.19
N LYS A 845 -33.49 -49.38 36.26
CA LYS A 845 -34.55 -49.61 35.24
C LYS A 845 -35.82 -50.15 35.87
N PRO A 846 -36.95 -49.56 35.61
CA PRO A 846 -38.21 -50.12 36.09
C PRO A 846 -38.46 -51.52 35.55
N PRO A 847 -38.97 -52.47 36.35
CA PRO A 847 -39.24 -53.83 35.91
C PRO A 847 -40.24 -53.83 34.75
N VAL A 848 -39.86 -54.49 33.65
CA VAL A 848 -40.67 -54.66 32.46
C VAL A 848 -41.95 -55.48 32.77
N VAL A 849 -43.06 -54.83 32.80
CA VAL A 849 -44.41 -55.47 32.80
C VAL A 849 -44.66 -55.85 31.31
N LYS A 850 -44.70 -57.16 31.04
CA LYS A 850 -45.06 -57.62 29.68
C LYS A 850 -46.57 -57.32 29.42
N PRO A 851 -46.89 -56.68 28.33
CA PRO A 851 -48.27 -56.65 27.83
C PRO A 851 -48.63 -57.91 27.07
N ASN A 852 -49.80 -58.43 27.26
CA ASN A 852 -50.38 -59.47 26.50
C ASN A 852 -50.81 -59.03 25.09
N PRO A 853 -50.96 -59.96 24.13
CA PRO A 853 -50.88 -59.60 22.70
C PRO A 853 -52.20 -59.05 22.10
N PRO A 854 -52.13 -58.34 21.00
CA PRO A 854 -53.31 -57.81 20.32
C PRO A 854 -53.83 -58.72 19.24
N ILE A 855 -55.10 -58.56 18.98
CA ILE A 855 -55.89 -59.15 17.95
C ILE A 855 -55.63 -58.62 16.54
N GLU A 856 -55.65 -59.57 15.58
CA GLU A 856 -55.46 -59.41 14.12
C GLU A 856 -56.32 -58.36 13.40
N LYS A 857 -55.89 -57.84 12.30
CA LYS A 857 -55.66 -58.05 10.86
C LYS A 857 -56.47 -57.06 10.02
N PRO A 858 -56.33 -56.92 8.71
CA PRO A 858 -55.46 -57.47 7.69
C PRO A 858 -54.90 -56.52 6.59
N LYS A 859 -53.91 -57.01 5.95
CA LYS A 859 -53.49 -57.08 4.51
C LYS A 859 -53.71 -55.91 3.54
N ASP A 860 -52.72 -55.59 2.74
CA ASP A 860 -52.28 -56.11 1.40
C ASP A 860 -50.99 -55.35 1.04
N ASP A 861 -50.06 -55.89 0.39
CA ASP A 861 -49.54 -56.90 -0.53
C ASP A 861 -48.58 -56.24 -1.53
N HIS A 862 -47.56 -56.97 -1.89
CA HIS A 862 -46.62 -56.88 -3.03
C HIS A 862 -45.35 -56.00 -2.85
N THR A 863 -44.18 -56.48 -3.03
CA THR A 863 -43.50 -57.67 -3.49
C THR A 863 -41.99 -57.51 -3.21
N LYS A 864 -41.40 -58.59 -2.82
CA LYS A 864 -39.96 -58.88 -2.78
C LYS A 864 -39.41 -59.13 -4.21
N PRO A 865 -38.12 -59.35 -4.48
CA PRO A 865 -37.12 -60.01 -3.64
C PRO A 865 -35.64 -59.57 -3.84
N ASN A 866 -34.88 -59.84 -2.82
CA ASN A 866 -33.65 -60.69 -2.79
C ASN A 866 -32.39 -60.15 -3.50
N THR A 867 -31.24 -60.22 -2.98
CA THR A 867 -30.30 -61.19 -2.40
C THR A 867 -29.01 -60.39 -2.17
N GLY A 868 -28.14 -60.56 -1.31
CA GLY A 868 -27.64 -61.56 -0.46
C GLY A 868 -26.20 -61.28 -0.08
N ASN A 869 -25.92 -61.52 1.13
CA ASN A 869 -24.72 -62.12 1.71
C ASN A 869 -23.37 -61.34 1.78
N GLN A 870 -22.98 -61.17 2.97
CA GLN A 870 -21.89 -61.77 3.76
C GLN A 870 -20.55 -61.02 3.83
N ASN A 871 -20.27 -60.69 5.09
CA ASN A 871 -19.04 -60.96 5.85
C ASN A 871 -17.67 -60.54 5.28
N THR A 872 -16.90 -59.72 5.93
CA THR A 872 -15.94 -60.14 6.95
C THR A 872 -15.07 -58.94 7.33
N GLU A 873 -14.93 -58.68 8.62
CA GLU A 873 -13.74 -58.05 9.18
C GLU A 873 -12.51 -58.91 8.93
N PRO A 874 -11.33 -58.33 8.86
CA PRO A 874 -10.47 -58.44 10.02
C PRO A 874 -9.57 -57.20 10.35
N ASN A 875 -9.45 -57.03 11.61
CA ASN A 875 -8.34 -56.50 12.39
C ASN A 875 -6.99 -56.48 11.67
N ASN A 876 -6.26 -55.37 11.71
CA ASN A 876 -4.84 -55.42 12.09
C ASN A 876 -4.25 -54.05 12.44
N ASN A 877 -3.67 -54.01 13.63
CA ASN A 877 -2.67 -53.09 14.11
C ASN A 877 -1.46 -53.02 13.17
N ALA A 878 -1.03 -51.85 12.78
CA ALA A 878 0.34 -51.57 12.36
C ALA A 878 0.77 -50.17 12.69
N THR A 879 1.79 -50.08 13.51
CA THR A 879 2.63 -48.96 13.87
C THR A 879 3.21 -48.25 12.64
N PRO A 880 3.36 -46.90 12.63
CA PRO A 880 3.95 -46.22 11.49
C PRO A 880 5.46 -46.44 11.41
N PRO A 881 6.05 -46.60 10.23
CA PRO A 881 7.47 -46.76 10.06
C PRO A 881 8.23 -45.42 10.11
N THR A 882 9.37 -45.51 10.71
CA THR A 882 10.43 -44.49 10.77
C THR A 882 10.91 -44.13 9.35
N PRO A 883 11.23 -42.82 9.07
CA PRO A 883 11.71 -42.43 7.75
C PRO A 883 13.12 -42.93 7.47
N PRO A 884 13.45 -43.29 6.22
CA PRO A 884 14.76 -43.81 5.85
C PRO A 884 15.80 -42.66 5.81
N LYS A 885 16.98 -42.96 6.32
CA LYS A 885 18.20 -42.18 6.16
C LYS A 885 18.58 -42.12 4.68
N ILE A 886 18.78 -40.92 4.17
CA ILE A 886 19.33 -40.68 2.82
C ILE A 886 20.85 -40.90 2.91
N GLN A 887 21.37 -41.81 2.14
CA GLN A 887 22.80 -41.99 1.89
C GLN A 887 23.24 -40.99 0.82
N ASP A 888 24.37 -40.31 1.12
CA ASP A 888 25.12 -39.47 0.17
C ASP A 888 25.56 -40.24 -1.05
N ASN A 889 25.15 -39.76 -2.20
CA ASN A 889 25.87 -40.07 -3.46
C ASN A 889 26.68 -38.83 -3.87
N LYS A 890 27.97 -39.05 -3.89
CA LYS A 890 28.97 -38.07 -4.34
C LYS A 890 28.87 -37.80 -5.82
N GLY A 891 29.00 -36.54 -6.15
CA GLY A 891 29.55 -36.05 -7.39
C GLY A 891 28.67 -35.16 -8.21
N GLU A 892 28.70 -33.85 -7.88
CA GLU A 892 28.75 -32.74 -8.82
C GLU A 892 28.86 -31.47 -7.98
N ASN A 893 29.76 -30.56 -8.37
CA ASN A 893 30.04 -29.31 -7.66
C ASN A 893 28.80 -28.40 -7.67
N ILE A 894 28.11 -28.36 -6.55
CA ILE A 894 27.09 -27.35 -6.28
C ILE A 894 27.80 -26.18 -5.62
N SER A 895 27.83 -25.02 -6.28
CA SER A 895 28.29 -23.79 -5.66
C SER A 895 27.32 -23.44 -4.55
N GLU A 896 27.78 -23.42 -3.33
CA GLU A 896 27.00 -23.03 -2.17
C GLU A 896 26.70 -21.54 -2.24
N VAL A 897 25.41 -21.18 -2.25
CA VAL A 897 24.98 -19.79 -2.18
C VAL A 897 24.87 -19.41 -0.71
N ILE A 898 25.80 -18.60 -0.24
CA ILE A 898 25.76 -18.09 1.13
C ILE A 898 24.88 -16.85 1.18
N ILE A 899 23.76 -16.94 1.89
CA ILE A 899 22.87 -15.80 2.17
C ILE A 899 23.34 -15.17 3.48
N TYR A 900 23.91 -13.98 3.40
CA TYR A 900 24.31 -13.22 4.57
C TYR A 900 23.16 -12.43 5.15
N ASN A 901 22.93 -12.63 6.47
CA ASN A 901 22.05 -11.96 7.41
C ASN A 901 20.56 -12.27 7.32
N GLY A 902 20.10 -12.89 8.40
CA GLY A 902 18.69 -13.10 8.69
C GLY A 902 17.90 -11.79 8.64
N ILE A 903 16.64 -11.92 8.26
CA ILE A 903 15.67 -10.83 8.30
C ILE A 903 15.46 -10.46 9.78
N SER A 904 16.08 -9.37 10.23
CA SER A 904 15.81 -8.82 11.56
C SER A 904 14.65 -7.83 11.47
N LEU A 905 13.65 -8.00 12.31
CA LEU A 905 12.50 -7.10 12.40
C LEU A 905 12.80 -5.76 13.08
N GLU A 906 13.99 -5.61 13.67
CA GLU A 906 14.34 -4.46 14.51
C GLU A 906 15.33 -3.47 13.91
N ASN A 907 15.89 -3.73 12.73
CA ASN A 907 16.90 -2.84 12.13
C ASN A 907 16.59 -2.55 10.66
N ASN A 908 16.18 -1.33 10.38
CA ASN A 908 15.73 -0.86 9.05
C ASN A 908 16.78 -0.84 7.93
N ASP A 909 18.05 -1.14 8.21
CA ASP A 909 19.14 -0.87 7.26
C ASP A 909 19.70 -2.09 6.52
N ARG A 910 19.24 -3.33 6.79
CA ARG A 910 19.87 -4.53 6.23
C ARG A 910 18.94 -5.69 5.86
N ASN A 911 17.80 -5.42 5.23
CA ASN A 911 16.87 -6.47 4.79
C ASN A 911 17.00 -6.76 3.28
N TYR A 912 18.06 -7.43 2.84
CA TYR A 912 18.21 -7.86 1.45
C TYR A 912 18.83 -9.24 1.31
N PHE A 913 18.41 -9.96 0.26
CA PHE A 913 19.02 -11.20 -0.18
C PHE A 913 20.05 -10.88 -1.26
N LYS A 914 21.29 -11.29 -1.07
CA LYS A 914 22.32 -11.25 -2.09
C LYS A 914 22.60 -12.66 -2.58
N VAL A 915 22.32 -12.91 -3.87
CA VAL A 915 22.66 -14.17 -4.52
C VAL A 915 23.82 -13.91 -5.47
N GLU A 916 24.97 -14.50 -5.21
CA GLU A 916 26.12 -14.46 -6.11
C GLU A 916 26.24 -15.83 -6.82
N ASN A 917 26.22 -15.81 -8.14
CA ASN A 917 26.50 -16.99 -8.96
C ASN A 917 27.68 -16.71 -9.87
N THR A 918 28.63 -17.64 -9.93
CA THR A 918 29.85 -17.54 -10.68
C THR A 918 29.82 -18.31 -12.01
N ASP A 919 28.76 -19.08 -12.28
CA ASP A 919 28.66 -19.92 -13.48
C ASP A 919 27.27 -19.86 -14.13
N GLU A 920 27.24 -19.65 -15.47
CA GLU A 920 26.02 -19.42 -16.25
C GLU A 920 25.10 -20.63 -16.40
N ASN A 921 25.57 -21.84 -16.07
CA ASN A 921 24.82 -23.08 -16.28
C ASN A 921 24.49 -23.85 -15.00
N THR A 922 24.80 -23.33 -13.83
CA THR A 922 24.60 -24.04 -12.57
C THR A 922 23.22 -23.72 -11.99
N PRO A 923 22.38 -24.70 -11.64
CA PRO A 923 21.12 -24.46 -10.97
C PRO A 923 21.34 -23.87 -9.57
N ILE A 924 20.56 -22.86 -9.23
CA ILE A 924 20.63 -22.16 -7.95
C ILE A 924 19.68 -22.84 -6.96
N SER A 925 20.22 -23.29 -5.83
CA SER A 925 19.45 -23.76 -4.69
C SER A 925 19.42 -22.65 -3.62
N ILE A 926 18.23 -22.20 -3.20
CA ILE A 926 18.07 -21.24 -2.11
C ILE A 926 17.63 -22.00 -0.87
N ARG A 927 18.42 -21.94 0.19
CA ARG A 927 18.09 -22.45 1.52
C ARG A 927 17.86 -21.27 2.47
N ILE A 928 16.77 -21.30 3.20
CA ILE A 928 16.41 -20.24 4.14
C ILE A 928 16.46 -20.81 5.55
N PHE A 929 17.18 -20.14 6.44
CA PHE A 929 17.33 -20.55 7.85
C PHE A 929 16.72 -19.50 8.76
N ASN A 930 16.12 -19.92 9.87
CA ASN A 930 15.67 -19.02 10.91
C ASN A 930 16.84 -18.55 11.80
N GLU A 931 16.57 -17.69 12.77
CA GLU A 931 17.58 -17.11 13.69
C GLU A 931 18.35 -18.16 14.52
N MET A 932 17.82 -19.38 14.63
CA MET A 932 18.47 -20.49 15.33
C MET A 932 19.28 -21.39 14.37
N GLY A 933 19.41 -21.03 13.10
CA GLY A 933 20.14 -21.81 12.11
C GLY A 933 19.38 -23.05 11.62
N LEU A 934 18.08 -23.15 11.87
CA LEU A 934 17.23 -24.22 11.35
C LEU A 934 16.67 -23.82 9.99
N GLU A 935 16.75 -24.72 9.02
CA GLU A 935 16.19 -24.51 7.68
C GLU A 935 14.67 -24.33 7.76
N VAL A 936 14.15 -23.24 7.17
CA VAL A 936 12.73 -22.83 7.28
C VAL A 936 11.95 -23.26 6.06
#